data_b1eedd52c083ccaa4a6f1acb96cf7753
#
_entry.id   b1eedd52c083ccaa4a6f1acb96cf7753
#
_cell.length_a   1.000
_cell.length_b   1.000
_cell.length_c   1.000
_cell.angle_alpha   90.00
_cell.angle_beta   90.00
_cell.angle_gamma   90.00
#
_symmetry.space_group_name_H-M   'P 1'
#
loop_
_entity.id
_entity.type
_entity.pdbx_description
1 polymer ?
#
loop_
_entity_poly.entity_id
_entity_poly.type
_entity_poly.pdbx_seq_one_letter_code
_entity_poly.pdbx_strand_id
1 'polypeptide(L)'
;MRRSLAPSQLAKRKPEGGPCDEEDWRPEAVTPKKRKSNSETQSQECFLSPFRKPLTHLTNRPPCLDSSQHEAFIRSILSKPFKIPIPNYQGPLGFRALGLKRAGVRRALHDPLEEGALVLYEPPLLSAHDQLKLDKEKLPVHVVVDPILSKVLRPHQREGVKFLWECVTSRRIPGSHGCIMADEMGLGKTLQCITLMWTLLRQSPECKPEIDKAVVVSPSSLVKNWYNEVGKWLGGRIQPLAIDGGSKDEIDQKLEGFMNQRGARVPSPILIISYETFRLHVGVLRRGSVGLVICDEGHRLKNSENQTYQALDSLNTSRRVLISGTPIQNDLLEYFSLVHFVNSGILGTAQEFKKHFELPILKGRDAAASEEDRHLGEERLRELISIVNRCLIRRTSDILSKYLPVKIEQVVCCRLTPLQTELYKRFLRQAKPAEELCEGKMSVSSLSSITSLKKLCNHPALIYDKCVEEEDGFEGTLDIFPPGYSSKALEPQLSGKMLVLDYILAVTRSRSSDKVVLVSNYTQTLDLFEKLCRARRYLYVRLDGTMSIKKRAKVVERFNNQSSPDFVFMLSSKAGGCGLNLIGANRLVMFDPDWNPANDEQAMARVWRDGQKKTCYIYRLLSAGTIEEKIFQRQSHKKALSSCVVDEEQDVERHFSLGELKELFTLDEASPSDTHDRLRCHRCVNNHQVWPPPDGSDCTSDLAQWNHSTDKRGLKDEVLQAAWDAASTAITFVFHQHSHEEQQGLH
;
A
#
# COMPACT_ATOMS: atom_id res chain seq x y z
N MET A 1 3.93 -20.68 12.81
CA MET A 1 3.01 -19.59 12.40
C MET A 1 2.36 -19.94 11.08
N ARG A 2 1.04 -20.07 11.04
CA ARG A 2 0.32 -20.32 9.78
C ARG A 2 0.34 -19.07 8.94
N ARG A 3 0.94 -19.14 7.74
CA ARG A 3 0.91 -18.05 6.76
C ARG A 3 -0.54 -17.81 6.32
N SER A 4 -0.94 -16.55 6.22
CA SER A 4 -2.20 -16.15 5.58
C SER A 4 -2.09 -16.34 4.06
N LEU A 5 -2.36 -17.54 3.59
CA LEU A 5 -2.45 -17.82 2.16
C LEU A 5 -3.86 -17.53 1.68
N ALA A 6 -3.97 -16.96 0.48
CA ALA A 6 -5.26 -16.79 -0.16
C ALA A 6 -5.90 -18.17 -0.46
N PRO A 7 -7.24 -18.28 -0.44
CA PRO A 7 -7.93 -19.55 -0.70
C PRO A 7 -7.53 -20.21 -2.02
N SER A 8 -7.24 -19.44 -3.04
CA SER A 8 -6.74 -19.93 -4.35
C SER A 8 -5.32 -20.54 -4.27
N GLN A 9 -4.55 -20.25 -3.23
CA GLN A 9 -3.21 -20.80 -3.02
C GLN A 9 -3.25 -22.06 -2.15
N LEU A 10 -4.25 -22.18 -1.25
CA LEU A 10 -4.46 -23.37 -0.44
C LEU A 10 -4.89 -24.57 -1.27
N ALA A 11 -5.68 -24.35 -2.33
CA ALA A 11 -6.14 -25.42 -3.23
C ALA A 11 -5.01 -26.04 -4.09
N LYS A 12 -3.82 -25.45 -4.14
CA LYS A 12 -2.69 -25.93 -4.95
C LYS A 12 -1.63 -26.71 -4.16
N ARG A 13 -1.81 -26.95 -2.87
CA ARG A 13 -0.88 -27.76 -2.10
C ARG A 13 -1.32 -29.21 -2.11
N LYS A 14 -0.55 -30.07 -2.78
CA LYS A 14 -0.57 -31.52 -2.56
C LYS A 14 -0.02 -31.82 -1.15
N PRO A 15 -0.57 -32.77 -0.42
CA PRO A 15 0.06 -33.24 0.83
C PRO A 15 1.38 -33.95 0.47
N GLU A 16 2.47 -33.52 1.08
CA GLU A 16 3.74 -34.26 1.08
C GLU A 16 3.64 -35.38 2.11
N GLY A 17 3.85 -36.61 1.66
CA GLY A 17 4.16 -37.72 2.54
C GLY A 17 3.55 -39.07 2.14
N GLY A 18 4.36 -39.93 1.50
CA GLY A 18 4.22 -41.39 1.45
C GLY A 18 4.03 -41.97 0.05
N PRO A 19 4.82 -42.99 -0.31
CA PRO A 19 4.75 -43.61 -1.63
C PRO A 19 3.61 -44.62 -1.68
N CYS A 20 2.66 -44.44 -2.56
CA CYS A 20 1.78 -45.49 -3.04
C CYS A 20 1.36 -45.18 -4.47
N ASP A 21 1.55 -46.15 -5.27
CA ASP A 21 1.40 -46.41 -6.68
C ASP A 21 0.48 -45.49 -7.51
N GLU A 22 1.00 -45.20 -8.68
CA GLU A 22 0.38 -44.52 -9.80
C GLU A 22 -0.83 -45.33 -10.34
N GLU A 23 -2.01 -44.67 -10.39
CA GLU A 23 -2.95 -44.89 -11.49
C GLU A 23 -3.56 -43.54 -11.91
N ASP A 24 -3.34 -43.29 -13.17
CA ASP A 24 -3.56 -42.10 -13.97
C ASP A 24 -5.05 -41.78 -14.11
N TRP A 25 -5.57 -40.71 -13.55
CA TRP A 25 -6.90 -40.19 -13.81
C TRP A 25 -6.85 -38.87 -14.55
N ARG A 26 -6.91 -38.90 -15.86
CA ARG A 26 -7.13 -37.72 -16.74
C ARG A 26 -8.61 -37.63 -17.09
N PRO A 27 -9.27 -36.49 -16.91
CA PRO A 27 -10.58 -36.27 -17.51
C PRO A 27 -10.42 -35.93 -18.99
N GLU A 28 -10.82 -36.80 -19.85
CA GLU A 28 -10.95 -36.55 -21.29
C GLU A 28 -12.14 -35.64 -21.61
N ALA A 29 -11.89 -34.72 -22.53
CA ALA A 29 -12.89 -33.82 -23.08
C ALA A 29 -13.88 -34.61 -23.94
N VAL A 30 -15.16 -34.53 -23.64
CA VAL A 30 -16.25 -35.15 -24.41
C VAL A 30 -16.63 -34.26 -25.58
N THR A 31 -16.29 -34.69 -26.79
CA THR A 31 -16.92 -34.21 -28.04
C THR A 31 -18.08 -35.15 -28.41
N PRO A 32 -19.20 -34.63 -28.97
CA PRO A 32 -20.37 -35.45 -29.26
C PRO A 32 -20.19 -36.26 -30.56
N LYS A 33 -20.26 -37.59 -30.46
CA LYS A 33 -20.41 -38.48 -31.66
C LYS A 33 -21.77 -39.14 -31.72
N LYS A 34 -22.27 -39.19 -32.94
CA LYS A 34 -23.54 -39.71 -33.40
C LYS A 34 -23.80 -41.19 -33.05
N ARG A 35 -25.09 -41.45 -32.84
CA ARG A 35 -25.69 -42.78 -32.66
C ARG A 35 -25.32 -43.77 -33.75
N LYS A 36 -25.04 -45.02 -33.38
CA LYS A 36 -25.49 -46.23 -34.05
C LYS A 36 -25.86 -47.30 -33.03
N SER A 37 -26.96 -47.99 -33.34
CA SER A 37 -27.62 -49.04 -32.58
C SER A 37 -26.82 -50.33 -32.56
N ASN A 38 -26.80 -51.09 -31.48
CA ASN A 38 -27.35 -52.45 -31.35
C ASN A 38 -26.98 -53.09 -30.00
N SER A 39 -28.01 -53.59 -29.44
CA SER A 39 -28.23 -54.82 -28.66
C SER A 39 -27.09 -55.50 -27.89
N GLU A 40 -27.44 -55.81 -26.69
CA GLU A 40 -27.32 -57.01 -25.88
C GLU A 40 -26.72 -56.85 -24.51
N THR A 41 -27.61 -57.07 -23.56
CA THR A 41 -27.51 -57.67 -22.21
C THR A 41 -26.14 -57.95 -21.63
N GLN A 42 -25.82 -57.28 -20.52
CA GLN A 42 -25.36 -57.94 -19.28
C GLN A 42 -25.49 -57.01 -18.08
N SER A 43 -26.12 -57.52 -17.05
CA SER A 43 -26.39 -56.87 -15.76
C SER A 43 -25.12 -56.66 -14.95
N GLN A 44 -24.78 -55.39 -14.71
CA GLN A 44 -23.91 -54.98 -13.60
C GLN A 44 -24.70 -54.07 -12.67
N GLU A 45 -24.92 -54.56 -11.46
CA GLU A 45 -25.50 -53.80 -10.34
C GLU A 45 -24.54 -52.65 -9.95
N CYS A 46 -24.84 -51.44 -10.42
CA CYS A 46 -24.23 -50.23 -9.90
C CYS A 46 -24.92 -49.88 -8.55
N PHE A 47 -24.13 -49.83 -7.48
CA PHE A 47 -24.56 -49.28 -6.19
C PHE A 47 -24.89 -47.80 -6.38
N LEU A 48 -26.14 -47.46 -6.58
CA LEU A 48 -26.66 -46.10 -6.61
C LEU A 48 -26.87 -45.64 -5.14
N SER A 49 -26.34 -44.45 -4.85
CA SER A 49 -26.63 -43.74 -3.60
C SER A 49 -28.12 -43.74 -3.29
N PRO A 50 -28.56 -43.96 -2.04
CA PRO A 50 -29.97 -44.02 -1.68
C PRO A 50 -30.76 -42.74 -2.00
N PHE A 51 -30.09 -41.65 -2.31
CA PHE A 51 -30.70 -40.40 -2.74
C PHE A 51 -30.91 -40.27 -4.25
N ARG A 52 -30.50 -41.26 -5.06
CA ARG A 52 -30.65 -41.28 -6.51
C ARG A 52 -31.53 -42.42 -7.03
N LYS A 53 -32.43 -42.94 -6.22
CA LYS A 53 -33.49 -43.79 -6.81
C LYS A 53 -34.35 -42.91 -7.70
N PRO A 54 -34.55 -43.26 -8.99
CA PRO A 54 -35.51 -42.57 -9.82
C PRO A 54 -36.88 -42.62 -9.13
N LEU A 55 -37.55 -41.47 -9.04
CA LEU A 55 -38.87 -41.33 -8.42
C LEU A 55 -39.98 -42.18 -9.07
N THR A 56 -39.68 -42.96 -10.09
CA THR A 56 -40.67 -43.77 -10.79
C THR A 56 -40.07 -45.01 -11.39
N HIS A 57 -40.33 -46.19 -10.81
CA HIS A 57 -40.69 -47.36 -11.60
C HIS A 57 -42.14 -47.20 -12.03
N LEU A 58 -42.41 -46.28 -12.93
CA LEU A 58 -43.72 -46.20 -13.57
C LEU A 58 -43.59 -46.98 -14.87
N THR A 59 -44.16 -48.19 -14.86
CA THR A 59 -44.39 -49.04 -16.03
C THR A 59 -45.40 -48.44 -17.03
N ASN A 60 -45.87 -47.23 -16.79
CA ASN A 60 -46.72 -46.45 -17.70
C ASN A 60 -46.15 -45.04 -17.89
N ARG A 61 -45.29 -44.86 -18.87
CA ARG A 61 -45.05 -43.51 -19.41
C ARG A 61 -46.25 -43.13 -20.28
N PRO A 62 -46.95 -42.06 -19.94
CA PRO A 62 -47.89 -41.50 -20.94
C PRO A 62 -47.10 -41.01 -22.16
N PRO A 63 -47.71 -41.05 -23.37
CA PRO A 63 -47.08 -40.52 -24.57
C PRO A 63 -46.72 -39.06 -24.40
N CYS A 64 -45.70 -38.58 -25.14
CA CYS A 64 -45.19 -37.21 -25.09
C CYS A 64 -46.31 -36.19 -24.93
N LEU A 65 -46.38 -35.62 -23.75
CA LEU A 65 -47.36 -34.57 -23.42
C LEU A 65 -46.86 -33.27 -24.05
N ASP A 66 -47.75 -32.51 -24.66
CA ASP A 66 -47.50 -31.12 -25.06
C ASP A 66 -47.01 -30.29 -23.86
N SER A 67 -46.18 -29.30 -24.12
CA SER A 67 -45.52 -28.48 -23.08
C SER A 67 -46.48 -27.96 -21.99
N SER A 68 -47.73 -27.64 -22.35
CA SER A 68 -48.79 -27.21 -21.44
C SER A 68 -49.30 -28.33 -20.52
N GLN A 69 -49.39 -29.58 -21.04
CA GLN A 69 -49.82 -30.73 -20.25
C GLN A 69 -48.72 -31.22 -19.32
N HIS A 70 -47.43 -31.09 -19.72
CA HIS A 70 -46.29 -31.34 -18.87
C HIS A 70 -46.23 -30.38 -17.67
N GLU A 71 -46.49 -29.13 -17.92
CA GLU A 71 -46.45 -28.10 -16.83
C GLU A 71 -47.63 -28.26 -15.88
N ALA A 72 -48.83 -28.61 -16.39
CA ALA A 72 -50.00 -28.93 -15.57
C ALA A 72 -49.75 -30.19 -14.70
N PHE A 73 -49.09 -31.21 -15.25
CA PHE A 73 -48.72 -32.41 -14.52
C PHE A 73 -47.70 -32.12 -13.43
N ILE A 74 -46.66 -31.31 -13.72
CA ILE A 74 -45.68 -30.87 -12.69
C ILE A 74 -46.37 -30.06 -11.59
N ARG A 75 -47.26 -29.14 -11.95
CA ARG A 75 -48.05 -28.36 -10.94
C ARG A 75 -48.92 -29.27 -10.06
N SER A 76 -49.52 -30.30 -10.64
CA SER A 76 -50.29 -31.32 -9.91
C SER A 76 -49.43 -32.11 -8.89
N ILE A 77 -48.21 -32.46 -9.29
CA ILE A 77 -47.24 -33.14 -8.38
C ILE A 77 -46.81 -32.22 -7.28
N LEU A 78 -46.46 -30.96 -7.62
CA LEU A 78 -46.00 -29.95 -6.68
C LEU A 78 -47.11 -29.47 -5.71
N SER A 79 -48.38 -29.64 -6.07
CA SER A 79 -49.49 -29.32 -5.17
C SER A 79 -49.71 -30.39 -4.09
N LYS A 80 -49.19 -31.59 -4.24
CA LYS A 80 -49.27 -32.63 -3.22
C LYS A 80 -48.40 -32.30 -2.02
N PRO A 81 -48.89 -32.44 -0.78
CA PRO A 81 -48.08 -32.17 0.39
C PRO A 81 -46.89 -33.12 0.50
N PHE A 82 -45.72 -32.58 0.73
CA PHE A 82 -44.49 -33.36 0.97
C PHE A 82 -44.63 -34.21 2.21
N LYS A 83 -44.56 -35.54 2.10
CA LYS A 83 -44.50 -36.44 3.21
C LYS A 83 -43.03 -36.61 3.64
N ILE A 84 -42.76 -36.27 4.90
CA ILE A 84 -41.42 -36.44 5.48
C ILE A 84 -41.08 -37.92 5.53
N PRO A 85 -39.98 -38.41 4.91
CA PRO A 85 -39.64 -39.81 4.85
C PRO A 85 -38.97 -40.32 6.16
N ILE A 86 -39.50 -39.92 7.32
CA ILE A 86 -39.09 -40.40 8.63
C ILE A 86 -40.23 -41.20 9.19
N PRO A 87 -40.02 -42.51 9.52
CA PRO A 87 -41.05 -43.31 10.16
C PRO A 87 -41.49 -42.66 11.49
N ASN A 88 -42.82 -42.56 11.71
CA ASN A 88 -43.43 -42.01 12.90
C ASN A 88 -43.15 -40.56 13.24
N TYR A 89 -42.91 -39.68 12.23
CA TYR A 89 -42.74 -38.26 12.43
C TYR A 89 -44.02 -37.62 13.03
N GLN A 90 -43.95 -37.18 14.27
CA GLN A 90 -45.04 -36.49 14.99
C GLN A 90 -44.84 -34.96 15.06
N GLY A 91 -43.98 -34.38 14.23
CA GLY A 91 -43.82 -32.92 14.17
C GLY A 91 -45.01 -32.21 13.55
N PRO A 92 -45.13 -30.90 13.69
CA PRO A 92 -46.25 -30.14 13.14
C PRO A 92 -46.33 -30.31 11.63
N LEU A 93 -47.44 -30.87 11.17
CA LEU A 93 -47.83 -31.02 9.77
C LEU A 93 -48.13 -29.65 9.16
N GLY A 94 -47.14 -28.84 8.97
CA GLY A 94 -47.26 -27.63 8.15
C GLY A 94 -47.30 -28.04 6.69
N PHE A 95 -48.39 -27.74 6.00
CA PHE A 95 -48.53 -27.86 4.56
C PHE A 95 -47.43 -27.04 3.87
N ARG A 96 -46.30 -27.66 3.53
CA ARG A 96 -45.25 -27.03 2.75
C ARG A 96 -45.39 -27.47 1.30
N ALA A 97 -46.03 -26.65 0.49
CA ALA A 97 -45.98 -26.83 -0.95
C ALA A 97 -44.51 -26.69 -1.41
N LEU A 98 -43.98 -27.70 -2.13
CA LEU A 98 -42.68 -27.64 -2.79
C LEU A 98 -42.71 -26.46 -3.80
N GLY A 99 -41.82 -25.50 -3.62
CA GLY A 99 -41.68 -24.37 -4.53
C GLY A 99 -42.30 -23.04 -4.06
N LEU A 100 -43.10 -23.00 -3.00
CA LEU A 100 -43.47 -21.75 -2.36
C LEU A 100 -42.31 -21.27 -1.50
N LYS A 101 -41.62 -20.21 -1.92
CA LYS A 101 -40.77 -19.43 -1.01
C LYS A 101 -41.64 -18.96 0.12
N ARG A 102 -41.63 -19.62 1.28
CA ARG A 102 -42.09 -18.97 2.48
C ARG A 102 -41.25 -17.72 2.67
N ALA A 103 -41.86 -16.57 2.83
CA ALA A 103 -41.26 -15.45 3.49
C ALA A 103 -40.78 -15.98 4.87
N GLY A 104 -39.56 -16.44 4.96
CA GLY A 104 -39.04 -17.12 6.15
C GLY A 104 -38.40 -16.09 7.05
N VAL A 105 -38.37 -16.36 8.34
CA VAL A 105 -37.55 -15.66 9.32
C VAL A 105 -36.20 -15.33 8.71
N ARG A 106 -35.82 -14.06 8.69
CA ARG A 106 -34.50 -13.62 8.22
C ARG A 106 -33.39 -14.36 8.98
N ARG A 107 -32.37 -14.82 8.29
CA ARG A 107 -31.22 -15.50 8.88
C ARG A 107 -29.94 -14.86 8.39
N ALA A 108 -28.95 -14.80 9.26
CA ALA A 108 -27.60 -14.39 8.88
C ALA A 108 -27.08 -15.29 7.75
N LEU A 109 -26.26 -14.72 6.85
CA LEU A 109 -25.68 -15.45 5.73
C LEU A 109 -24.61 -16.47 6.20
N HIS A 110 -23.91 -16.14 7.27
CA HIS A 110 -22.88 -16.98 7.91
C HIS A 110 -23.18 -17.08 9.40
N ASP A 111 -22.68 -18.17 10.04
CA ASP A 111 -22.91 -18.42 11.45
C ASP A 111 -22.07 -17.45 12.31
N PRO A 112 -22.70 -16.63 13.17
CA PRO A 112 -21.97 -15.75 14.07
C PRO A 112 -21.22 -16.48 15.20
N LEU A 113 -21.59 -17.74 15.48
CA LEU A 113 -21.02 -18.57 16.55
C LEU A 113 -19.87 -19.47 16.03
N GLU A 114 -19.58 -19.48 14.73
CA GLU A 114 -18.46 -20.25 14.17
C GLU A 114 -17.13 -19.75 14.77
N GLU A 115 -16.25 -20.66 15.13
CA GLU A 115 -14.92 -20.32 15.65
C GLU A 115 -14.16 -19.44 14.67
N GLY A 116 -13.68 -18.27 15.13
CA GLY A 116 -13.02 -17.29 14.30
C GLY A 116 -13.93 -16.43 13.43
N ALA A 117 -15.26 -16.47 13.61
CA ALA A 117 -16.19 -15.58 12.95
C ALA A 117 -15.85 -14.11 13.24
N LEU A 118 -16.01 -13.24 12.24
CA LEU A 118 -15.90 -11.80 12.41
C LEU A 118 -17.29 -11.19 12.25
N VAL A 119 -17.91 -10.88 13.39
CA VAL A 119 -19.24 -10.25 13.44
C VAL A 119 -19.06 -8.74 13.35
N LEU A 120 -19.65 -8.13 12.31
CA LEU A 120 -19.64 -6.68 12.09
C LEU A 120 -20.87 -6.00 12.71
N TYR A 121 -21.98 -6.71 12.76
CA TYR A 121 -23.22 -6.23 13.34
C TYR A 121 -23.92 -7.32 14.16
N GLU A 122 -24.26 -6.94 15.36
CA GLU A 122 -25.11 -7.73 16.25
C GLU A 122 -26.46 -7.05 16.40
N PRO A 123 -27.57 -7.74 16.16
CA PRO A 123 -28.88 -7.17 16.39
C PRO A 123 -29.08 -6.89 17.89
N PRO A 124 -29.76 -5.79 18.26
CA PRO A 124 -30.03 -5.49 19.65
C PRO A 124 -30.88 -6.61 20.30
N LEU A 125 -30.56 -6.95 21.54
CA LEU A 125 -31.36 -7.88 22.34
C LEU A 125 -32.72 -7.20 22.64
N LEU A 126 -33.77 -7.65 21.97
CA LEU A 126 -35.11 -7.16 22.18
C LEU A 126 -35.73 -7.84 23.39
N SER A 127 -36.49 -7.08 24.20
CA SER A 127 -37.30 -7.65 25.27
C SER A 127 -38.37 -8.61 24.71
N ALA A 128 -38.81 -9.59 25.51
CA ALA A 128 -39.85 -10.54 25.08
C ALA A 128 -41.14 -9.80 24.61
N HIS A 129 -41.45 -8.63 25.17
CA HIS A 129 -42.58 -7.80 24.79
C HIS A 129 -42.39 -7.13 23.43
N ASP A 130 -41.21 -6.64 23.14
CA ASP A 130 -40.87 -6.01 21.85
C ASP A 130 -40.76 -7.05 20.73
N GLN A 131 -40.32 -8.27 21.03
CA GLN A 131 -40.32 -9.38 20.09
C GLN A 131 -41.75 -9.80 19.63
N LEU A 132 -42.75 -9.63 20.50
CA LEU A 132 -44.17 -9.90 20.15
C LEU A 132 -44.78 -8.81 19.26
N LYS A 133 -44.32 -7.56 19.37
CA LYS A 133 -44.80 -6.42 18.60
C LYS A 133 -44.14 -6.29 17.22
N LEU A 134 -42.94 -6.79 17.06
CA LEU A 134 -42.16 -6.70 15.83
C LEU A 134 -42.46 -7.88 14.91
N ASP A 135 -42.66 -7.55 13.66
CA ASP A 135 -42.83 -8.51 12.58
C ASP A 135 -41.55 -9.35 12.44
N LYS A 136 -41.62 -10.65 12.77
CA LYS A 136 -40.45 -11.58 12.74
C LYS A 136 -39.74 -11.59 11.39
N GLU A 137 -40.40 -11.17 10.32
CA GLU A 137 -39.88 -11.05 8.97
C GLU A 137 -39.05 -9.76 8.76
N LYS A 138 -39.10 -8.80 9.68
CA LYS A 138 -38.38 -7.51 9.60
C LYS A 138 -37.25 -7.36 10.59
N LEU A 139 -37.06 -8.35 11.48
CA LEU A 139 -35.97 -8.32 12.46
C LEU A 139 -34.62 -8.25 11.79
N PRO A 140 -33.72 -7.36 12.24
CA PRO A 140 -32.35 -7.32 11.74
C PRO A 140 -31.61 -8.59 12.14
N VAL A 141 -30.63 -8.97 11.32
CA VAL A 141 -29.81 -10.16 11.56
C VAL A 141 -28.33 -9.79 11.66
N HIS A 142 -27.54 -10.71 12.22
CA HIS A 142 -26.09 -10.55 12.27
C HIS A 142 -25.52 -10.36 10.86
N VAL A 143 -24.54 -9.47 10.75
CA VAL A 143 -23.68 -9.34 9.56
C VAL A 143 -22.33 -9.93 9.91
N VAL A 144 -21.98 -11.02 9.24
CA VAL A 144 -20.77 -11.81 9.54
C VAL A 144 -19.92 -11.89 8.29
N VAL A 145 -18.63 -11.60 8.41
CA VAL A 145 -17.68 -11.70 7.30
C VAL A 145 -17.59 -13.15 6.81
N ASP A 146 -17.51 -13.34 5.49
CA ASP A 146 -17.37 -14.68 4.88
C ASP A 146 -16.17 -15.42 5.50
N PRO A 147 -16.37 -16.68 5.99
CA PRO A 147 -15.31 -17.47 6.62
C PRO A 147 -14.05 -17.63 5.77
N ILE A 148 -14.18 -17.58 4.45
CA ILE A 148 -13.02 -17.63 3.53
C ILE A 148 -12.06 -16.45 3.75
N LEU A 149 -12.57 -15.31 4.18
CA LEU A 149 -11.80 -14.10 4.45
C LEU A 149 -11.48 -13.97 5.95
N SER A 150 -12.47 -14.23 6.85
CA SER A 150 -12.25 -14.07 8.28
C SER A 150 -11.10 -14.92 8.81
N LYS A 151 -10.89 -16.13 8.26
CA LYS A 151 -9.81 -17.06 8.67
C LYS A 151 -8.39 -16.59 8.28
N VAL A 152 -8.27 -15.67 7.33
CA VAL A 152 -6.97 -15.16 6.84
C VAL A 152 -6.65 -13.76 7.35
N LEU A 153 -7.64 -13.04 7.87
CA LEU A 153 -7.47 -11.70 8.42
C LEU A 153 -6.69 -11.75 9.74
N ARG A 154 -5.66 -10.91 9.84
CA ARG A 154 -4.91 -10.67 11.08
C ARG A 154 -5.76 -9.83 12.07
N PRO A 155 -5.44 -9.83 13.38
CA PRO A 155 -6.23 -9.09 14.38
C PRO A 155 -6.48 -7.62 14.00
N HIS A 156 -5.44 -6.86 13.66
CA HIS A 156 -5.58 -5.47 13.23
C HIS A 156 -6.43 -5.30 11.94
N GLN A 157 -6.38 -6.27 11.03
CA GLN A 157 -7.19 -6.24 9.82
C GLN A 157 -8.66 -6.50 10.13
N ARG A 158 -8.96 -7.35 11.10
CA ARG A 158 -10.34 -7.59 11.58
C ARG A 158 -10.95 -6.33 12.17
N GLU A 159 -10.19 -5.62 13.01
CA GLU A 159 -10.59 -4.32 13.57
C GLU A 159 -10.80 -3.28 12.46
N GLY A 160 -9.90 -3.22 11.48
CA GLY A 160 -10.01 -2.30 10.34
C GLY A 160 -11.25 -2.57 9.50
N VAL A 161 -11.58 -3.84 9.20
CA VAL A 161 -12.81 -4.18 8.47
C VAL A 161 -14.06 -3.77 9.25
N LYS A 162 -14.08 -3.96 10.57
CA LYS A 162 -15.19 -3.53 11.43
C LYS A 162 -15.33 -2.00 11.40
N PHE A 163 -14.23 -1.29 11.57
CA PHE A 163 -14.19 0.16 11.49
C PHE A 163 -14.74 0.69 10.16
N LEU A 164 -14.24 0.17 9.05
CA LEU A 164 -14.69 0.57 7.71
C LEU A 164 -16.20 0.33 7.52
N TRP A 165 -16.67 -0.83 7.96
CA TRP A 165 -18.07 -1.19 7.86
C TRP A 165 -18.96 -0.25 8.68
N GLU A 166 -18.57 0.04 9.93
CA GLU A 166 -19.29 0.97 10.81
C GLU A 166 -19.36 2.38 10.21
N CYS A 167 -18.27 2.87 9.59
CA CYS A 167 -18.26 4.17 8.93
C CYS A 167 -19.20 4.21 7.72
N VAL A 168 -19.05 3.28 6.77
CA VAL A 168 -19.83 3.31 5.52
C VAL A 168 -21.32 2.99 5.71
N THR A 169 -21.68 2.41 6.87
CA THR A 169 -23.08 2.19 7.27
C THR A 169 -23.63 3.27 8.21
N SER A 170 -22.92 4.41 8.35
CA SER A 170 -23.34 5.57 9.16
C SER A 170 -23.54 5.26 10.65
N ARG A 171 -22.86 4.25 11.19
CA ARG A 171 -22.96 3.84 12.60
C ARG A 171 -21.99 4.59 13.51
N ARG A 172 -20.87 5.06 12.99
CA ARG A 172 -19.92 5.88 13.76
C ARG A 172 -20.27 7.35 13.77
N ILE A 173 -20.69 7.89 12.64
CA ILE A 173 -21.09 9.28 12.50
C ILE A 173 -22.46 9.29 11.81
N PRO A 174 -23.54 9.64 12.51
CA PRO A 174 -24.88 9.70 11.91
C PRO A 174 -24.89 10.63 10.69
N GLY A 175 -25.44 10.16 9.58
CA GLY A 175 -25.52 10.92 8.33
C GLY A 175 -24.26 10.94 7.47
N SER A 176 -23.12 10.43 7.96
CA SER A 176 -21.87 10.32 7.19
C SER A 176 -21.59 8.86 6.82
N HIS A 177 -21.12 8.64 5.61
CA HIS A 177 -20.89 7.29 5.05
C HIS A 177 -19.47 7.10 4.49
N GLY A 178 -18.53 7.93 4.90
CA GLY A 178 -17.17 7.89 4.41
C GLY A 178 -16.14 7.63 5.48
N CYS A 179 -14.96 7.14 5.06
CA CYS A 179 -13.81 6.96 5.94
C CYS A 179 -12.49 7.00 5.20
N ILE A 180 -11.43 7.22 5.97
CA ILE A 180 -10.04 7.19 5.51
C ILE A 180 -9.33 6.02 6.19
N MET A 181 -8.77 5.11 5.40
CA MET A 181 -7.83 4.09 5.87
C MET A 181 -6.42 4.59 5.65
N ALA A 182 -5.82 5.08 6.72
CA ALA A 182 -4.50 5.70 6.73
C ALA A 182 -3.39 4.75 7.23
N ASP A 183 -3.67 3.45 7.33
CA ASP A 183 -2.69 2.45 7.75
C ASP A 183 -1.40 2.55 6.94
N GLU A 184 -0.26 2.34 7.58
CA GLU A 184 1.03 2.30 6.89
C GLU A 184 1.09 1.20 5.84
N MET A 185 2.10 1.29 4.98
CA MET A 185 2.29 0.30 3.92
C MET A 185 2.61 -1.08 4.50
N GLY A 186 2.10 -2.13 3.84
CA GLY A 186 2.31 -3.51 4.28
C GLY A 186 1.23 -4.06 5.22
N LEU A 187 0.37 -3.24 5.83
CA LEU A 187 -0.68 -3.65 6.77
C LEU A 187 -1.90 -4.32 6.11
N GLY A 188 -1.91 -4.48 4.79
CA GLY A 188 -2.94 -5.25 4.08
C GLY A 188 -4.24 -4.49 3.83
N LYS A 189 -4.15 -3.19 3.56
CA LYS A 189 -5.29 -2.32 3.23
C LYS A 189 -6.18 -2.87 2.12
N THR A 190 -5.59 -3.40 1.05
CA THR A 190 -6.30 -4.00 -0.09
C THR A 190 -7.19 -5.16 0.34
N LEU A 191 -6.71 -6.07 1.19
CA LEU A 191 -7.49 -7.20 1.70
C LEU A 191 -8.66 -6.74 2.56
N GLN A 192 -8.46 -5.74 3.42
CA GLN A 192 -9.52 -5.17 4.25
C GLN A 192 -10.63 -4.57 3.37
N CYS A 193 -10.26 -3.82 2.32
CA CYS A 193 -11.23 -3.24 1.39
C CYS A 193 -11.96 -4.29 0.53
N ILE A 194 -11.28 -5.35 0.10
CA ILE A 194 -11.91 -6.48 -0.59
C ILE A 194 -12.93 -7.15 0.33
N THR A 195 -12.60 -7.33 1.60
CA THR A 195 -13.49 -7.90 2.60
C THR A 195 -14.71 -7.03 2.83
N LEU A 196 -14.53 -5.72 2.94
CA LEU A 196 -15.63 -4.76 3.04
C LEU A 196 -16.56 -4.84 1.82
N MET A 197 -16.00 -4.72 0.60
CA MET A 197 -16.77 -4.79 -0.66
C MET A 197 -17.57 -6.09 -0.76
N TRP A 198 -16.93 -7.22 -0.49
CA TRP A 198 -17.58 -8.54 -0.55
C TRP A 198 -18.73 -8.65 0.44
N THR A 199 -18.56 -8.12 1.65
CA THR A 199 -19.59 -8.12 2.68
C THR A 199 -20.78 -7.25 2.26
N LEU A 200 -20.55 -6.02 1.81
CA LEU A 200 -21.61 -5.08 1.41
C LEU A 200 -22.39 -5.56 0.18
N LEU A 201 -21.72 -6.22 -0.77
CA LEU A 201 -22.35 -6.78 -1.98
C LEU A 201 -23.24 -8.00 -1.68
N ARG A 202 -23.13 -8.61 -0.50
CA ARG A 202 -23.79 -9.87 -0.18
C ARG A 202 -24.82 -9.77 0.95
N GLN A 203 -24.63 -8.88 1.89
CA GLN A 203 -25.41 -8.88 3.11
C GLN A 203 -25.56 -7.50 3.75
N SER A 204 -26.62 -7.35 4.49
CA SER A 204 -26.91 -6.25 5.41
C SER A 204 -27.75 -6.78 6.58
N PRO A 205 -27.97 -5.99 7.62
CA PRO A 205 -28.91 -6.33 8.70
C PRO A 205 -30.31 -6.71 8.21
N GLU A 206 -30.70 -6.22 7.04
CA GLU A 206 -32.02 -6.45 6.41
C GLU A 206 -32.07 -7.71 5.53
N CYS A 207 -31.02 -8.58 5.54
CA CYS A 207 -30.92 -9.77 4.70
C CYS A 207 -30.92 -9.53 3.18
N LYS A 208 -30.46 -8.37 2.75
CA LYS A 208 -30.28 -8.01 1.33
C LYS A 208 -28.85 -7.45 1.13
N PRO A 209 -28.34 -7.38 -0.08
CA PRO A 209 -27.13 -6.63 -0.36
C PRO A 209 -27.25 -5.18 0.10
N GLU A 210 -26.23 -4.65 0.75
CA GLU A 210 -26.16 -3.24 1.15
C GLU A 210 -25.89 -2.32 -0.05
N ILE A 211 -25.12 -2.85 -1.02
CA ILE A 211 -24.77 -2.17 -2.27
C ILE A 211 -24.93 -3.12 -3.46
N ASP A 212 -25.23 -2.58 -4.63
CA ASP A 212 -25.30 -3.36 -5.88
C ASP A 212 -23.97 -3.35 -6.64
N LYS A 213 -23.23 -2.24 -6.55
CA LYS A 213 -22.01 -1.99 -7.32
C LYS A 213 -20.97 -1.27 -6.50
N ALA A 214 -19.71 -1.59 -6.73
CA ALA A 214 -18.56 -0.89 -6.17
C ALA A 214 -17.58 -0.47 -7.28
N VAL A 215 -16.97 0.69 -7.12
CA VAL A 215 -15.94 1.22 -8.02
C VAL A 215 -14.64 1.39 -7.23
N VAL A 216 -13.57 0.79 -7.71
CA VAL A 216 -12.21 0.98 -7.21
C VAL A 216 -11.46 1.87 -8.17
N VAL A 217 -11.04 3.04 -7.71
CA VAL A 217 -10.24 3.99 -8.46
C VAL A 217 -8.81 3.95 -7.92
N SER A 218 -7.86 3.63 -8.77
CA SER A 218 -6.47 3.44 -8.37
C SER A 218 -5.50 4.04 -9.39
N PRO A 219 -4.21 4.22 -9.09
CA PRO A 219 -3.20 4.49 -10.11
C PRO A 219 -3.24 3.43 -11.22
N SER A 220 -2.98 3.83 -12.46
CA SER A 220 -3.05 2.93 -13.64
C SER A 220 -2.21 1.66 -13.49
N SER A 221 -1.07 1.77 -12.80
CA SER A 221 -0.17 0.66 -12.49
C SER A 221 -0.75 -0.36 -11.50
N LEU A 222 -1.73 0.02 -10.68
CA LEU A 222 -2.34 -0.83 -9.66
C LEU A 222 -3.64 -1.50 -10.11
N VAL A 223 -4.26 -1.08 -11.21
CA VAL A 223 -5.52 -1.65 -11.73
C VAL A 223 -5.42 -3.18 -11.86
N LYS A 224 -4.34 -3.68 -12.48
CA LYS A 224 -4.11 -5.11 -12.64
C LYS A 224 -3.82 -5.81 -11.30
N ASN A 225 -3.14 -5.12 -10.38
CA ASN A 225 -2.88 -5.67 -9.04
C ASN A 225 -4.19 -5.87 -8.27
N TRP A 226 -5.08 -4.88 -8.28
CA TRP A 226 -6.40 -4.99 -7.69
C TRP A 226 -7.21 -6.15 -8.28
N TYR A 227 -7.20 -6.29 -9.61
CA TYR A 227 -7.86 -7.40 -10.30
C TYR A 227 -7.35 -8.76 -9.80
N ASN A 228 -6.03 -8.92 -9.73
CA ASN A 228 -5.41 -10.16 -9.27
C ASN A 228 -5.70 -10.44 -7.79
N GLU A 229 -5.65 -9.42 -6.93
CA GLU A 229 -5.93 -9.57 -5.50
C GLU A 229 -7.40 -9.96 -5.25
N VAL A 230 -8.36 -9.38 -5.96
CA VAL A 230 -9.77 -9.80 -5.90
C VAL A 230 -9.90 -11.27 -6.28
N GLY A 231 -9.29 -11.70 -7.39
CA GLY A 231 -9.30 -13.10 -7.82
C GLY A 231 -8.65 -14.05 -6.81
N LYS A 232 -7.52 -13.63 -6.24
CA LYS A 232 -6.75 -14.39 -5.24
C LYS A 232 -7.54 -14.62 -3.95
N TRP A 233 -8.11 -13.57 -3.38
CA TRP A 233 -8.76 -13.63 -2.06
C TRP A 233 -10.18 -14.19 -2.12
N LEU A 234 -10.91 -13.95 -3.21
CA LEU A 234 -12.27 -14.47 -3.37
C LEU A 234 -12.33 -15.80 -4.13
N GLY A 235 -11.18 -16.37 -4.51
CA GLY A 235 -11.11 -17.67 -5.17
C GLY A 235 -11.88 -17.76 -6.49
N GLY A 236 -11.95 -16.65 -7.24
CA GLY A 236 -12.67 -16.58 -8.51
C GLY A 236 -14.21 -16.55 -8.40
N ARG A 237 -14.77 -16.40 -7.19
CA ARG A 237 -16.23 -16.31 -6.96
C ARG A 237 -16.88 -15.10 -7.60
N ILE A 238 -16.09 -14.10 -7.96
CA ILE A 238 -16.50 -12.88 -8.62
C ILE A 238 -15.45 -12.49 -9.65
N GLN A 239 -15.91 -11.97 -10.79
CA GLN A 239 -15.03 -11.42 -11.81
C GLN A 239 -15.22 -9.91 -11.86
N PRO A 240 -14.23 -9.11 -11.42
CA PRO A 240 -14.30 -7.66 -11.53
C PRO A 240 -14.11 -7.24 -12.99
N LEU A 241 -14.74 -6.13 -13.39
CA LEU A 241 -14.45 -5.45 -14.64
C LEU A 241 -13.25 -4.54 -14.44
N ALA A 242 -12.11 -4.86 -15.04
CA ALA A 242 -10.92 -4.00 -15.01
C ALA A 242 -10.75 -3.25 -16.33
N ILE A 243 -10.56 -1.93 -16.26
CA ILE A 243 -10.28 -1.07 -17.41
C ILE A 243 -8.81 -0.67 -17.34
N ASP A 244 -7.97 -1.37 -18.12
CA ASP A 244 -6.52 -1.18 -18.17
C ASP A 244 -6.02 -0.62 -19.52
N GLY A 245 -6.94 -0.26 -20.42
CA GLY A 245 -6.71 0.31 -21.75
C GLY A 245 -7.83 -0.03 -22.72
N GLY A 246 -7.78 0.56 -23.91
CA GLY A 246 -8.75 0.41 -24.97
C GLY A 246 -9.02 1.72 -25.70
N SER A 247 -9.77 1.68 -26.79
CA SER A 247 -10.29 2.88 -27.44
C SER A 247 -11.35 3.55 -26.56
N LYS A 248 -11.63 4.82 -26.82
CA LYS A 248 -12.63 5.58 -26.07
C LYS A 248 -13.99 4.86 -26.10
N ASP A 249 -14.42 4.47 -27.28
CA ASP A 249 -15.73 3.85 -27.51
C ASP A 249 -15.85 2.47 -26.84
N GLU A 250 -14.79 1.66 -26.88
CA GLU A 250 -14.76 0.37 -26.17
C GLU A 250 -14.87 0.54 -24.65
N ILE A 251 -14.21 1.56 -24.10
CA ILE A 251 -14.27 1.87 -22.66
C ILE A 251 -15.67 2.33 -22.32
N ASP A 252 -16.25 3.28 -23.08
CA ASP A 252 -17.60 3.78 -22.84
C ASP A 252 -18.63 2.66 -22.92
N GLN A 253 -18.55 1.75 -23.90
CA GLN A 253 -19.42 0.60 -24.01
C GLN A 253 -19.33 -0.34 -22.80
N LYS A 254 -18.11 -0.62 -22.31
CA LYS A 254 -17.90 -1.44 -21.11
C LYS A 254 -18.49 -0.78 -19.86
N LEU A 255 -18.31 0.53 -19.73
CA LEU A 255 -18.83 1.30 -18.60
C LEU A 255 -20.36 1.42 -18.67
N GLU A 256 -20.96 1.62 -19.83
CA GLU A 256 -22.42 1.59 -20.02
C GLU A 256 -22.98 0.20 -19.68
N GLY A 257 -22.33 -0.87 -20.14
CA GLY A 257 -22.66 -2.23 -19.77
C GLY A 257 -22.64 -2.45 -18.26
N PHE A 258 -21.62 -1.93 -17.57
CA PHE A 258 -21.53 -1.96 -16.10
C PHE A 258 -22.65 -1.16 -15.43
N MET A 259 -22.94 0.04 -15.90
CA MET A 259 -23.96 0.90 -15.30
C MET A 259 -25.38 0.39 -15.51
N ASN A 260 -25.66 -0.23 -16.65
CA ASN A 260 -26.96 -0.76 -17.01
C ASN A 260 -27.31 -2.08 -16.31
N GLN A 261 -26.33 -2.78 -15.72
CA GLN A 261 -26.60 -4.01 -14.95
C GLN A 261 -27.46 -3.67 -13.72
N ARG A 262 -28.60 -4.34 -13.59
CA ARG A 262 -29.54 -4.18 -12.46
C ARG A 262 -30.05 -5.54 -12.00
N GLY A 263 -30.42 -5.64 -10.72
CA GLY A 263 -31.06 -6.82 -10.15
C GLY A 263 -30.20 -7.60 -9.18
N ALA A 264 -30.73 -8.68 -8.63
CA ALA A 264 -30.13 -9.45 -7.54
C ALA A 264 -28.85 -10.22 -7.91
N ARG A 265 -28.49 -10.31 -9.18
CA ARG A 265 -27.27 -11.00 -9.68
C ARG A 265 -26.60 -10.18 -10.76
N VAL A 266 -25.83 -9.18 -10.33
CA VAL A 266 -24.94 -8.42 -11.23
C VAL A 266 -23.75 -9.28 -11.55
N PRO A 267 -23.44 -9.61 -12.83
CA PRO A 267 -22.34 -10.51 -13.20
C PRO A 267 -20.96 -9.95 -12.77
N SER A 268 -20.75 -8.66 -12.92
CA SER A 268 -19.49 -7.99 -12.56
C SER A 268 -19.79 -6.76 -11.71
N PRO A 269 -20.05 -6.91 -10.41
CA PRO A 269 -20.46 -5.78 -9.55
C PRO A 269 -19.30 -4.89 -9.11
N ILE A 270 -18.05 -5.22 -9.44
CA ILE A 270 -16.86 -4.44 -9.10
C ILE A 270 -16.21 -3.92 -10.38
N LEU A 271 -16.11 -2.60 -10.49
CA LEU A 271 -15.32 -1.90 -11.51
C LEU A 271 -13.98 -1.49 -10.93
N ILE A 272 -12.89 -1.77 -11.63
CA ILE A 272 -11.53 -1.32 -11.29
C ILE A 272 -11.02 -0.45 -12.44
N ILE A 273 -10.70 0.81 -12.14
CA ILE A 273 -10.39 1.81 -13.16
C ILE A 273 -9.28 2.76 -12.67
N SER A 274 -8.49 3.32 -13.61
CA SER A 274 -7.48 4.32 -13.24
C SER A 274 -8.11 5.69 -13.02
N TYR A 275 -7.45 6.55 -12.21
CA TYR A 275 -7.87 7.94 -11.99
C TYR A 275 -8.00 8.71 -13.31
N GLU A 276 -7.04 8.52 -14.20
CA GLU A 276 -6.99 9.20 -15.50
C GLU A 276 -8.14 8.76 -16.39
N THR A 277 -8.36 7.45 -16.50
CA THR A 277 -9.47 6.87 -17.31
C THR A 277 -10.81 7.24 -16.69
N PHE A 278 -10.94 7.16 -15.35
CA PHE A 278 -12.16 7.56 -14.66
C PHE A 278 -12.54 9.02 -14.98
N ARG A 279 -11.59 9.95 -14.89
CA ARG A 279 -11.81 11.37 -15.18
C ARG A 279 -12.30 11.60 -16.62
N LEU A 280 -11.72 10.90 -17.60
CA LEU A 280 -12.11 11.03 -19.01
C LEU A 280 -13.51 10.49 -19.31
N HIS A 281 -13.96 9.48 -18.59
CA HIS A 281 -15.21 8.77 -18.85
C HIS A 281 -16.27 8.95 -17.76
N VAL A 282 -16.10 9.90 -16.84
CA VAL A 282 -17.03 10.17 -15.75
C VAL A 282 -18.46 10.46 -16.21
N GLY A 283 -18.63 11.02 -17.41
CA GLY A 283 -19.95 11.29 -18.00
C GLY A 283 -20.84 10.06 -18.15
N VAL A 284 -20.27 8.88 -18.38
CA VAL A 284 -21.00 7.61 -18.42
C VAL A 284 -21.36 7.15 -17.00
N LEU A 285 -20.43 7.25 -16.06
CA LEU A 285 -20.63 6.78 -14.69
C LEU A 285 -21.62 7.63 -13.89
N ARG A 286 -21.83 8.89 -14.25
CA ARG A 286 -22.83 9.77 -13.64
C ARG A 286 -24.28 9.39 -13.96
N ARG A 287 -24.53 8.60 -15.01
CA ARG A 287 -25.89 8.23 -15.44
C ARG A 287 -26.59 7.28 -14.48
N GLY A 288 -25.90 6.76 -13.47
CA GLY A 288 -26.49 5.88 -12.48
C GLY A 288 -25.89 6.06 -11.09
N SER A 289 -26.35 5.27 -10.13
CA SER A 289 -25.82 5.26 -8.78
C SER A 289 -24.74 4.17 -8.61
N VAL A 290 -23.75 4.47 -7.78
CA VAL A 290 -22.71 3.55 -7.34
C VAL A 290 -22.82 3.41 -5.82
N GLY A 291 -22.91 2.19 -5.31
CA GLY A 291 -23.10 1.93 -3.89
C GLY A 291 -21.87 2.23 -3.03
N LEU A 292 -20.66 2.08 -3.58
CA LEU A 292 -19.40 2.33 -2.88
C LEU A 292 -18.30 2.74 -3.86
N VAL A 293 -17.54 3.77 -3.50
CA VAL A 293 -16.31 4.17 -4.20
C VAL A 293 -15.13 4.01 -3.25
N ILE A 294 -14.08 3.32 -3.71
CA ILE A 294 -12.81 3.17 -3.02
C ILE A 294 -11.73 3.86 -3.85
N CYS A 295 -11.05 4.83 -3.26
CA CYS A 295 -9.94 5.56 -3.87
C CYS A 295 -8.62 5.12 -3.27
N ASP A 296 -7.81 4.37 -4.03
CA ASP A 296 -6.48 3.92 -3.61
C ASP A 296 -5.42 4.98 -3.93
N GLU A 297 -4.40 5.11 -3.06
CA GLU A 297 -3.41 6.20 -3.09
C GLU A 297 -4.11 7.59 -3.08
N GLY A 298 -4.98 7.77 -2.10
CA GLY A 298 -5.89 8.91 -1.97
C GLY A 298 -5.22 10.27 -1.85
N HIS A 299 -3.92 10.34 -1.57
CA HIS A 299 -3.15 11.58 -1.60
C HIS A 299 -3.22 12.31 -2.97
N ARG A 300 -3.67 11.64 -4.03
CA ARG A 300 -3.98 12.27 -5.32
C ARG A 300 -5.17 13.22 -5.27
N LEU A 301 -5.99 13.16 -4.23
CA LEU A 301 -7.17 14.00 -4.02
C LEU A 301 -6.94 15.15 -3.03
N LYS A 302 -5.70 15.44 -2.70
CA LYS A 302 -5.29 16.48 -1.75
C LYS A 302 -5.65 17.92 -2.13
N ASN A 303 -5.98 18.17 -3.39
CA ASN A 303 -6.44 19.48 -3.88
C ASN A 303 -7.86 19.36 -4.44
N SER A 304 -8.81 20.04 -3.81
CA SER A 304 -10.21 20.07 -4.21
C SER A 304 -10.47 20.73 -5.58
N GLU A 305 -9.56 21.57 -6.04
CA GLU A 305 -9.64 22.21 -7.38
C GLU A 305 -9.19 21.28 -8.51
N ASN A 306 -8.58 20.12 -8.16
CA ASN A 306 -8.12 19.17 -9.15
C ASN A 306 -9.31 18.55 -9.92
N GLN A 307 -9.20 18.50 -11.25
CA GLN A 307 -10.22 17.88 -12.11
C GLN A 307 -10.57 16.44 -11.71
N THR A 308 -9.62 15.69 -11.16
CA THR A 308 -9.86 14.33 -10.70
C THR A 308 -10.74 14.32 -9.46
N TYR A 309 -10.49 15.22 -8.51
CA TYR A 309 -11.34 15.41 -7.33
C TYR A 309 -12.76 15.75 -7.74
N GLN A 310 -12.93 16.77 -8.58
CA GLN A 310 -14.22 17.23 -9.06
C GLN A 310 -14.99 16.13 -9.83
N ALA A 311 -14.28 15.33 -10.64
CA ALA A 311 -14.88 14.20 -11.33
C ALA A 311 -15.42 13.15 -10.35
N LEU A 312 -14.66 12.80 -9.32
CA LEU A 312 -15.08 11.84 -8.29
C LEU A 312 -16.19 12.39 -7.40
N ASP A 313 -16.10 13.66 -7.02
CA ASP A 313 -17.12 14.32 -6.20
C ASP A 313 -18.48 14.38 -6.91
N SER A 314 -18.45 14.51 -8.23
CA SER A 314 -19.66 14.54 -9.06
C SER A 314 -20.36 13.19 -9.25
N LEU A 315 -19.79 12.09 -8.77
CA LEU A 315 -20.38 10.76 -8.88
C LEU A 315 -21.53 10.61 -7.87
N ASN A 316 -22.64 10.04 -8.32
CA ASN A 316 -23.79 9.76 -7.45
C ASN A 316 -23.49 8.55 -6.52
N THR A 317 -22.81 8.84 -5.42
CA THR A 317 -22.50 7.89 -4.37
C THR A 317 -22.44 8.57 -3.00
N SER A 318 -22.94 7.89 -1.98
CA SER A 318 -22.84 8.35 -0.59
C SER A 318 -21.65 7.72 0.15
N ARG A 319 -21.21 6.52 -0.27
CA ARG A 319 -20.16 5.77 0.44
C ARG A 319 -18.82 5.94 -0.24
N ARG A 320 -17.90 6.60 0.47
CA ARG A 320 -16.53 6.88 -0.03
C ARG A 320 -15.49 6.34 0.95
N VAL A 321 -14.61 5.48 0.49
CA VAL A 321 -13.46 4.99 1.25
C VAL A 321 -12.18 5.46 0.56
N LEU A 322 -11.34 6.15 1.29
CA LEU A 322 -10.06 6.63 0.83
C LEU A 322 -8.96 5.81 1.48
N ILE A 323 -8.03 5.31 0.68
CA ILE A 323 -6.87 4.54 1.15
C ILE A 323 -5.61 5.38 0.89
N SER A 324 -4.82 5.63 1.92
CA SER A 324 -3.52 6.29 1.79
C SER A 324 -2.56 5.76 2.84
N GLY A 325 -1.29 5.59 2.50
CA GLY A 325 -0.23 5.29 3.49
C GLY A 325 0.27 6.55 4.20
N THR A 326 0.03 7.72 3.60
CA THR A 326 0.50 9.03 4.06
C THR A 326 -0.60 10.06 3.85
N PRO A 327 -1.52 10.21 4.81
CA PRO A 327 -2.66 11.12 4.66
C PRO A 327 -2.23 12.61 4.67
N ILE A 328 -1.16 12.94 5.36
CA ILE A 328 -0.54 14.28 5.35
C ILE A 328 0.83 14.16 4.68
N GLN A 329 1.05 14.95 3.64
CA GLN A 329 2.32 15.00 2.92
C GLN A 329 3.03 16.35 3.03
N ASN A 330 2.31 17.46 2.93
CA ASN A 330 2.89 18.79 2.92
C ASN A 330 2.26 19.74 3.95
N ASP A 331 0.92 19.81 4.01
CA ASP A 331 0.20 20.75 4.87
C ASP A 331 -1.15 20.20 5.37
N LEU A 332 -1.72 20.91 6.36
CA LEU A 332 -3.00 20.54 6.97
C LEU A 332 -4.19 20.78 6.02
N LEU A 333 -4.06 21.67 5.04
CA LEU A 333 -5.12 21.94 4.08
C LEU A 333 -5.30 20.77 3.09
N GLU A 334 -4.20 20.08 2.74
CA GLU A 334 -4.28 18.82 2.00
C GLU A 334 -5.09 17.78 2.80
N TYR A 335 -4.85 17.69 4.10
CA TYR A 335 -5.58 16.79 5.01
C TYR A 335 -7.07 17.13 5.09
N PHE A 336 -7.39 18.42 5.24
CA PHE A 336 -8.76 18.90 5.16
C PHE A 336 -9.47 18.42 3.87
N SER A 337 -8.80 18.54 2.72
CA SER A 337 -9.38 18.14 1.43
C SER A 337 -9.74 16.66 1.38
N LEU A 338 -8.92 15.79 1.99
CA LEU A 338 -9.17 14.35 2.07
C LEU A 338 -10.36 14.02 2.98
N VAL A 339 -10.43 14.66 4.16
CA VAL A 339 -11.54 14.46 5.10
C VAL A 339 -12.85 15.00 4.49
N HIS A 340 -12.80 16.16 3.85
CA HIS A 340 -13.96 16.77 3.18
C HIS A 340 -14.46 15.90 2.02
N PHE A 341 -13.57 15.25 1.28
CA PHE A 341 -13.96 14.31 0.20
C PHE A 341 -14.77 13.13 0.71
N VAL A 342 -14.37 12.52 1.83
CA VAL A 342 -15.08 11.35 2.37
C VAL A 342 -16.34 11.73 3.15
N ASN A 343 -16.30 12.83 3.91
CA ASN A 343 -17.37 13.30 4.76
C ASN A 343 -17.46 14.84 4.71
N SER A 344 -18.16 15.35 3.73
CA SER A 344 -18.32 16.79 3.54
C SER A 344 -18.96 17.46 4.76
N GLY A 345 -18.39 18.57 5.21
CA GLY A 345 -18.94 19.42 6.28
C GLY A 345 -18.51 19.06 7.71
N ILE A 346 -17.83 17.92 7.97
CA ILE A 346 -17.38 17.55 9.33
C ILE A 346 -16.40 18.57 9.92
N LEU A 347 -15.52 19.14 9.09
CA LEU A 347 -14.53 20.14 9.48
C LEU A 347 -14.92 21.57 9.07
N GLY A 348 -16.18 21.79 8.71
CA GLY A 348 -16.64 23.08 8.20
C GLY A 348 -16.16 23.40 6.78
N THR A 349 -16.03 24.67 6.46
CA THR A 349 -15.48 25.17 5.21
C THR A 349 -13.94 25.28 5.27
N ALA A 350 -13.28 25.35 4.12
CA ALA A 350 -11.83 25.49 4.05
C ALA A 350 -11.31 26.76 4.76
N GLN A 351 -12.10 27.87 4.74
CA GLN A 351 -11.73 29.11 5.43
C GLN A 351 -11.85 28.97 6.96
N GLU A 352 -12.91 28.34 7.43
CA GLU A 352 -13.09 28.03 8.86
C GLU A 352 -11.99 27.10 9.35
N PHE A 353 -11.70 26.02 8.63
CA PHE A 353 -10.61 25.12 8.97
C PHE A 353 -9.28 25.82 9.07
N LYS A 354 -8.94 26.68 8.12
CA LYS A 354 -7.70 27.46 8.12
C LYS A 354 -7.59 28.34 9.36
N LYS A 355 -8.70 29.03 9.72
CA LYS A 355 -8.71 29.94 10.87
C LYS A 355 -8.70 29.22 12.21
N HIS A 356 -9.48 28.11 12.34
CA HIS A 356 -9.65 27.42 13.61
C HIS A 356 -8.58 26.38 13.91
N PHE A 357 -8.04 25.71 12.89
CA PHE A 357 -7.10 24.61 13.07
C PHE A 357 -5.73 24.91 12.48
N GLU A 358 -5.62 25.19 11.18
CA GLU A 358 -4.34 25.28 10.48
C GLU A 358 -3.44 26.35 11.08
N LEU A 359 -3.90 27.62 11.15
CA LEU A 359 -3.09 28.74 11.62
C LEU A 359 -2.66 28.60 13.10
N PRO A 360 -3.57 28.26 14.05
CA PRO A 360 -3.16 28.09 15.45
C PRO A 360 -2.19 26.91 15.65
N ILE A 361 -2.43 25.78 14.97
CA ILE A 361 -1.55 24.60 15.08
C ILE A 361 -0.16 24.94 14.53
N LEU A 362 -0.06 25.58 13.37
CA LEU A 362 1.23 25.95 12.79
C LEU A 362 1.96 26.98 13.62
N LYS A 363 1.25 27.99 14.16
CA LYS A 363 1.83 29.02 15.01
C LYS A 363 2.35 28.45 16.33
N GLY A 364 1.54 27.61 17.01
CA GLY A 364 1.92 26.97 18.28
C GLY A 364 3.13 26.02 18.12
N ARG A 365 3.41 25.57 16.91
CA ARG A 365 4.53 24.68 16.60
C ARG A 365 5.77 25.39 16.08
N ASP A 366 5.80 26.70 16.02
CA ASP A 366 7.01 27.44 15.68
C ASP A 366 8.00 27.39 16.86
N ALA A 367 9.29 27.24 16.57
CA ALA A 367 10.34 27.22 17.60
C ALA A 367 10.36 28.52 18.46
N ALA A 368 9.89 29.62 17.87
CA ALA A 368 9.77 30.94 18.54
C ALA A 368 8.36 31.20 19.12
N ALA A 369 7.47 30.19 19.16
CA ALA A 369 6.10 30.37 19.65
C ALA A 369 6.07 30.74 21.16
N SER A 370 5.13 31.63 21.52
CA SER A 370 4.82 31.91 22.93
C SER A 370 4.17 30.70 23.60
N GLU A 371 4.18 30.64 24.93
CA GLU A 371 3.49 29.58 25.67
C GLU A 371 1.98 29.57 25.41
N GLU A 372 1.37 30.74 25.24
CA GLU A 372 -0.05 30.88 24.89
C GLU A 372 -0.34 30.30 23.52
N ASP A 373 0.50 30.57 22.50
CA ASP A 373 0.36 30.03 21.17
C ASP A 373 0.56 28.50 21.12
N ARG A 374 1.50 27.99 21.94
CA ARG A 374 1.72 26.55 22.10
C ARG A 374 0.49 25.85 22.66
N HIS A 375 -0.03 26.38 23.79
CA HIS A 375 -1.21 25.82 24.43
C HIS A 375 -2.44 25.85 23.52
N LEU A 376 -2.68 26.98 22.83
CA LEU A 376 -3.77 27.08 21.86
C LEU A 376 -3.59 26.11 20.68
N GLY A 377 -2.36 25.97 20.16
CA GLY A 377 -2.03 25.05 19.09
C GLY A 377 -2.31 23.59 19.46
N GLU A 378 -1.92 23.18 20.68
CA GLU A 378 -2.19 21.85 21.21
C GLU A 378 -3.69 21.59 21.44
N GLU A 379 -4.42 22.57 21.98
CA GLU A 379 -5.86 22.45 22.17
C GLU A 379 -6.57 22.20 20.83
N ARG A 380 -6.27 22.99 19.82
CA ARG A 380 -6.85 22.85 18.48
C ARG A 380 -6.42 21.55 17.80
N LEU A 381 -5.20 21.09 18.03
CA LEU A 381 -4.73 19.80 17.53
C LEU A 381 -5.53 18.64 18.13
N ARG A 382 -5.71 18.63 19.48
CA ARG A 382 -6.51 17.59 20.16
C ARG A 382 -7.98 17.59 19.68
N GLU A 383 -8.56 18.78 19.48
CA GLU A 383 -9.90 18.90 18.93
C GLU A 383 -9.99 18.29 17.51
N LEU A 384 -9.07 18.66 16.61
CA LEU A 384 -8.98 18.12 15.26
C LEU A 384 -8.89 16.59 15.25
N ILE A 385 -7.96 16.04 16.05
CA ILE A 385 -7.75 14.60 16.19
C ILE A 385 -9.05 13.90 16.65
N SER A 386 -9.73 14.45 17.66
CA SER A 386 -10.95 13.85 18.20
C SER A 386 -12.09 13.78 17.18
N ILE A 387 -12.19 14.77 16.29
CA ILE A 387 -13.20 14.81 15.22
C ILE A 387 -12.85 13.76 14.16
N VAL A 388 -11.59 13.74 13.71
CA VAL A 388 -11.17 12.94 12.56
C VAL A 388 -11.04 11.46 12.90
N ASN A 389 -10.63 11.08 14.11
CA ASN A 389 -10.55 9.68 14.55
C ASN A 389 -11.89 8.93 14.50
N ARG A 390 -12.98 9.65 14.39
CA ARG A 390 -14.30 9.03 14.15
C ARG A 390 -14.42 8.44 12.74
N CYS A 391 -13.69 8.96 11.76
CA CYS A 391 -13.75 8.49 10.36
C CYS A 391 -12.39 8.16 9.75
N LEU A 392 -11.30 8.25 10.52
CA LEU A 392 -9.96 7.87 10.09
C LEU A 392 -9.43 6.76 11.00
N ILE A 393 -8.82 5.74 10.40
CA ILE A 393 -8.05 4.73 11.11
C ILE A 393 -6.62 4.75 10.63
N ARG A 394 -5.68 4.85 11.58
CA ARG A 394 -4.25 4.85 11.33
C ARG A 394 -3.57 3.83 12.24
N ARG A 395 -2.71 3.01 11.66
CA ARG A 395 -1.83 2.10 12.39
C ARG A 395 -0.46 2.13 11.74
N THR A 396 0.56 2.11 12.57
CA THR A 396 1.97 2.15 12.16
C THR A 396 2.48 0.75 11.80
N SER A 397 3.62 0.71 11.14
CA SER A 397 4.27 -0.55 10.73
C SER A 397 4.83 -1.35 11.92
N ASP A 398 4.84 -0.80 13.13
CA ASP A 398 5.31 -1.49 14.34
C ASP A 398 4.56 -2.79 14.61
N ILE A 399 3.27 -2.83 14.25
CA ILE A 399 2.46 -4.05 14.30
C ILE A 399 3.08 -5.17 13.46
N LEU A 400 3.81 -4.83 12.39
CA LEU A 400 4.45 -5.80 11.52
C LEU A 400 5.67 -6.45 12.16
N SER A 401 6.27 -5.85 13.18
CA SER A 401 7.40 -6.41 13.94
C SER A 401 7.09 -7.81 14.47
N LYS A 402 5.82 -8.08 14.82
CA LYS A 402 5.35 -9.40 15.29
C LYS A 402 5.29 -10.47 14.18
N TYR A 403 5.41 -10.09 12.90
CA TYR A 403 5.16 -10.96 11.75
C TYR A 403 6.27 -10.97 10.72
N LEU A 404 7.12 -9.95 10.71
CA LEU A 404 8.21 -9.78 9.75
C LEU A 404 9.57 -9.96 10.43
N PRO A 405 10.60 -10.33 9.68
CA PRO A 405 11.97 -10.33 10.20
C PRO A 405 12.43 -8.91 10.55
N VAL A 406 13.49 -8.81 11.33
CA VAL A 406 14.06 -7.53 11.77
C VAL A 406 14.38 -6.64 10.57
N LYS A 407 14.06 -5.35 10.69
CA LYS A 407 14.50 -4.29 9.77
C LYS A 407 15.54 -3.44 10.48
N ILE A 408 16.69 -3.28 9.88
CA ILE A 408 17.77 -2.39 10.32
C ILE A 408 17.81 -1.23 9.32
N GLU A 409 17.52 -0.03 9.79
CA GLU A 409 17.56 1.20 9.00
C GLU A 409 18.79 2.01 9.41
N GLN A 410 19.55 2.50 8.42
CA GLN A 410 20.82 3.16 8.61
C GLN A 410 20.89 4.41 7.72
N VAL A 411 21.07 5.57 8.31
CA VAL A 411 21.33 6.83 7.62
C VAL A 411 22.82 7.06 7.63
N VAL A 412 23.47 6.93 6.48
CA VAL A 412 24.92 6.97 6.33
C VAL A 412 25.33 8.33 5.77
N CYS A 413 25.97 9.14 6.57
CA CYS A 413 26.57 10.40 6.15
C CYS A 413 27.90 10.15 5.46
N CYS A 414 27.99 10.58 4.21
CA CYS A 414 29.16 10.38 3.35
C CYS A 414 29.84 11.72 3.10
N ARG A 415 31.16 11.78 3.28
CA ARG A 415 31.97 12.95 2.96
C ARG A 415 32.04 13.16 1.46
N LEU A 416 31.97 14.41 1.02
CA LEU A 416 32.31 14.78 -0.34
C LEU A 416 33.81 14.51 -0.62
N THR A 417 34.13 14.08 -1.85
CA THR A 417 35.51 14.01 -2.28
C THR A 417 36.09 15.43 -2.50
N PRO A 418 37.43 15.60 -2.50
CA PRO A 418 38.01 16.92 -2.77
C PRO A 418 37.52 17.54 -4.08
N LEU A 419 37.35 16.75 -5.13
CA LEU A 419 36.77 17.19 -6.41
C LEU A 419 35.33 17.68 -6.22
N GLN A 420 34.47 16.92 -5.55
CA GLN A 420 33.09 17.33 -5.31
C GLN A 420 33.03 18.59 -4.47
N THR A 421 33.88 18.72 -3.44
CA THR A 421 33.91 19.87 -2.54
C THR A 421 34.29 21.16 -3.30
N GLU A 422 35.32 21.10 -4.15
CA GLU A 422 35.76 22.28 -4.90
C GLU A 422 34.72 22.70 -5.96
N LEU A 423 34.14 21.74 -6.68
CA LEU A 423 33.03 22.00 -7.61
C LEU A 423 31.82 22.62 -6.90
N TYR A 424 31.47 22.10 -5.73
CA TYR A 424 30.34 22.59 -4.92
C TYR A 424 30.58 24.05 -4.47
N LYS A 425 31.77 24.34 -3.93
CA LYS A 425 32.16 25.70 -3.50
C LYS A 425 32.14 26.67 -4.65
N ARG A 426 32.69 26.28 -5.80
CA ARG A 426 32.78 27.13 -6.98
C ARG A 426 31.39 27.46 -7.51
N PHE A 427 30.52 26.45 -7.61
CA PHE A 427 29.14 26.64 -7.99
C PHE A 427 28.40 27.62 -7.06
N LEU A 428 28.55 27.49 -5.73
CA LEU A 428 27.91 28.42 -4.79
C LEU A 428 28.39 29.87 -4.96
N ARG A 429 29.67 30.07 -5.28
CA ARG A 429 30.23 31.42 -5.50
C ARG A 429 29.77 32.04 -6.80
N GLN A 430 29.63 31.26 -7.86
CA GLN A 430 29.28 31.73 -9.19
C GLN A 430 27.77 31.92 -9.37
N ALA A 431 26.98 30.88 -9.12
CA ALA A 431 25.55 30.90 -9.28
C ALA A 431 24.79 31.71 -8.21
N LYS A 432 25.44 31.99 -7.06
CA LYS A 432 24.87 32.73 -5.93
C LYS A 432 23.40 32.41 -5.62
N PRO A 433 23.01 31.14 -5.58
CA PRO A 433 21.60 30.75 -5.52
C PRO A 433 20.86 31.25 -4.28
N ALA A 434 21.58 31.59 -3.22
CA ALA A 434 21.02 32.18 -2.01
C ALA A 434 20.58 33.64 -2.18
N GLU A 435 21.19 34.39 -3.12
CA GLU A 435 20.85 35.78 -3.42
C GLU A 435 19.60 35.89 -4.30
N GLU A 436 19.32 34.84 -5.11
CA GLU A 436 18.14 34.77 -5.99
C GLU A 436 16.82 34.45 -5.25
N LEU A 437 16.91 34.08 -3.98
CA LEU A 437 15.74 33.82 -3.14
C LEU A 437 15.13 35.12 -2.65
N CYS A 438 14.32 35.77 -3.49
CA CYS A 438 13.55 36.95 -3.13
C CYS A 438 12.25 36.54 -2.41
N GLU A 439 11.94 37.16 -1.25
CA GLU A 439 10.67 37.07 -0.51
C GLU A 439 10.21 35.63 -0.16
N GLY A 440 11.14 34.71 0.07
CA GLY A 440 10.79 33.34 0.48
C GLY A 440 10.17 32.44 -0.60
N LYS A 441 10.15 32.88 -1.85
CA LYS A 441 9.69 32.07 -2.99
C LYS A 441 10.86 31.49 -3.77
N MET A 442 10.76 30.22 -4.16
CA MET A 442 11.73 29.56 -5.02
C MET A 442 11.53 29.98 -6.49
N SER A 443 12.58 30.49 -7.11
CA SER A 443 12.62 30.77 -8.55
C SER A 443 12.88 29.49 -9.35
N VAL A 444 12.66 29.54 -10.67
CA VAL A 444 13.01 28.44 -11.57
C VAL A 444 14.53 28.20 -11.59
N SER A 445 15.32 29.27 -11.49
CA SER A 445 16.78 29.22 -11.38
C SER A 445 17.22 28.52 -10.09
N SER A 446 16.63 28.86 -8.93
CA SER A 446 16.90 28.18 -7.67
C SER A 446 16.60 26.67 -7.72
N LEU A 447 15.54 26.24 -8.43
CA LEU A 447 15.22 24.82 -8.64
C LEU A 447 16.25 24.11 -9.51
N SER A 448 16.76 24.80 -10.54
CA SER A 448 17.87 24.29 -11.39
C SER A 448 19.14 24.10 -10.56
N SER A 449 19.50 25.10 -9.75
CA SER A 449 20.64 25.08 -8.84
C SER A 449 20.58 23.92 -7.85
N ILE A 450 19.42 23.70 -7.22
CA ILE A 450 19.18 22.56 -6.34
C ILE A 450 19.40 21.22 -7.07
N THR A 451 18.88 21.11 -8.29
CA THR A 451 19.02 19.89 -9.10
C THR A 451 20.48 19.63 -9.46
N SER A 452 21.24 20.67 -9.81
CA SER A 452 22.67 20.58 -10.14
C SER A 452 23.48 20.15 -8.92
N LEU A 453 23.25 20.76 -7.74
CA LEU A 453 23.92 20.37 -6.50
C LEU A 453 23.61 18.93 -6.07
N LYS A 454 22.36 18.50 -6.18
CA LYS A 454 21.99 17.10 -5.88
C LYS A 454 22.66 16.12 -6.83
N LYS A 455 22.75 16.44 -8.12
CA LYS A 455 23.49 15.61 -9.09
C LYS A 455 24.99 15.57 -8.76
N LEU A 456 25.59 16.71 -8.39
CA LEU A 456 26.99 16.77 -7.95
C LEU A 456 27.23 15.91 -6.71
N CYS A 457 26.33 15.95 -5.72
CA CYS A 457 26.40 15.07 -4.55
C CYS A 457 26.36 13.60 -4.94
N ASN A 458 25.58 13.23 -5.97
CA ASN A 458 25.55 11.85 -6.46
C ASN A 458 26.87 11.46 -7.13
N HIS A 459 27.31 12.21 -8.12
CA HIS A 459 28.60 11.97 -8.78
C HIS A 459 28.95 13.15 -9.73
N PRO A 460 30.23 13.59 -9.77
CA PRO A 460 30.66 14.68 -10.68
C PRO A 460 30.34 14.42 -12.15
N ALA A 461 30.35 13.19 -12.61
CA ALA A 461 30.02 12.83 -14.00
C ALA A 461 28.61 13.32 -14.43
N LEU A 462 27.68 13.55 -13.50
CA LEU A 462 26.32 13.99 -13.83
C LEU A 462 26.22 15.48 -14.15
N ILE A 463 27.25 16.22 -13.84
CA ILE A 463 27.34 17.68 -14.14
C ILE A 463 28.46 17.99 -15.15
N TYR A 464 29.22 16.97 -15.57
CA TYR A 464 30.38 17.17 -16.45
C TYR A 464 30.03 17.89 -17.75
N ASP A 465 28.92 17.52 -18.39
CA ASP A 465 28.47 18.16 -19.63
C ASP A 465 28.20 19.65 -19.40
N LYS A 466 27.61 20.04 -18.25
CA LYS A 466 27.40 21.45 -17.86
C LYS A 466 28.70 22.20 -17.63
N CYS A 467 29.74 21.53 -17.14
CA CYS A 467 31.07 22.11 -16.98
C CYS A 467 31.75 22.31 -18.34
N VAL A 468 31.52 21.41 -19.31
CA VAL A 468 32.05 21.55 -20.69
C VAL A 468 31.34 22.64 -21.45
N GLU A 469 30.02 22.78 -21.27
CA GLU A 469 29.20 23.79 -21.91
C GLU A 469 29.24 25.15 -21.20
N GLU A 470 29.98 25.23 -20.07
CA GLU A 470 30.09 26.44 -19.24
C GLU A 470 28.73 27.05 -18.87
N GLU A 471 27.73 26.17 -18.53
CA GLU A 471 26.43 26.65 -18.05
C GLU A 471 26.56 27.49 -16.76
N ASP A 472 25.58 28.37 -16.53
CA ASP A 472 25.52 29.25 -15.36
C ASP A 472 25.93 28.56 -14.04
N GLY A 473 26.98 29.08 -13.41
CA GLY A 473 27.55 28.54 -12.15
C GLY A 473 28.62 27.48 -12.34
N PHE A 474 28.96 27.08 -13.57
CA PHE A 474 30.02 26.11 -13.88
C PHE A 474 31.14 26.65 -14.76
N GLU A 475 31.20 27.99 -14.96
CA GLU A 475 32.23 28.61 -15.78
C GLU A 475 33.64 28.29 -15.24
N GLY A 476 34.54 27.88 -16.15
CA GLY A 476 35.93 27.54 -15.83
C GLY A 476 36.11 26.43 -14.80
N THR A 477 35.10 25.57 -14.58
CA THR A 477 35.17 24.44 -13.62
C THR A 477 35.82 23.22 -14.20
N LEU A 478 36.01 23.16 -15.51
CA LEU A 478 36.60 22.02 -16.23
C LEU A 478 38.01 21.70 -15.72
N ASP A 479 38.78 22.76 -15.36
CA ASP A 479 40.16 22.63 -14.87
C ASP A 479 40.28 21.88 -13.53
N ILE A 480 39.17 21.71 -12.78
CA ILE A 480 39.15 21.00 -11.50
C ILE A 480 39.14 19.48 -11.73
N PHE A 481 38.67 19.02 -12.89
CA PHE A 481 38.65 17.61 -13.21
C PHE A 481 40.04 17.06 -13.47
N PRO A 482 40.32 15.78 -13.13
CA PRO A 482 41.59 15.15 -13.41
C PRO A 482 41.94 15.22 -14.90
N PRO A 483 43.23 15.37 -15.27
CA PRO A 483 43.65 15.36 -16.66
C PRO A 483 43.22 14.07 -17.37
N GLY A 484 42.57 14.22 -18.53
CA GLY A 484 42.04 13.10 -19.30
C GLY A 484 40.75 12.47 -18.75
N TYR A 485 40.06 13.11 -17.83
CA TYR A 485 38.78 12.64 -17.34
C TYR A 485 37.74 12.46 -18.45
N SER A 486 36.98 11.39 -18.40
CA SER A 486 35.91 11.10 -19.35
C SER A 486 34.66 10.61 -18.61
N SER A 487 33.54 11.27 -18.85
CA SER A 487 32.24 10.86 -18.31
C SER A 487 31.75 9.48 -18.82
N LYS A 488 32.44 8.90 -19.83
CA LYS A 488 32.09 7.58 -20.37
C LYS A 488 32.43 6.44 -19.39
N ALA A 489 33.58 6.54 -18.71
CA ALA A 489 33.98 5.59 -17.67
C ALA A 489 33.50 6.06 -16.29
N LEU A 490 33.03 5.16 -15.46
CA LEU A 490 32.68 5.49 -14.07
C LEU A 490 33.88 5.27 -13.18
N GLU A 491 34.26 6.29 -12.43
CA GLU A 491 35.27 6.26 -11.39
C GLU A 491 34.62 6.43 -10.02
N PRO A 492 34.27 5.33 -9.29
CA PRO A 492 33.55 5.40 -8.02
C PRO A 492 34.24 6.27 -6.96
N GLN A 493 35.58 6.34 -6.98
CA GLN A 493 36.39 7.12 -6.04
C GLN A 493 36.17 8.64 -6.15
N LEU A 494 35.61 9.14 -7.23
CA LEU A 494 35.28 10.57 -7.41
C LEU A 494 34.02 11.02 -6.70
N SER A 495 33.28 10.08 -6.07
CA SER A 495 32.10 10.40 -5.23
C SER A 495 32.13 9.58 -3.96
N GLY A 496 32.01 10.26 -2.81
CA GLY A 496 31.97 9.58 -1.52
C GLY A 496 30.84 8.55 -1.42
N LYS A 497 29.64 8.90 -1.85
CA LYS A 497 28.49 7.96 -1.86
C LYS A 497 28.70 6.80 -2.83
N MET A 498 29.21 7.05 -4.01
CA MET A 498 29.43 5.99 -5.02
C MET A 498 30.51 5.02 -4.56
N LEU A 499 31.56 5.52 -3.90
CA LEU A 499 32.61 4.70 -3.30
C LEU A 499 32.05 3.76 -2.21
N VAL A 500 31.22 4.33 -1.29
CA VAL A 500 30.56 3.54 -0.25
C VAL A 500 29.63 2.49 -0.85
N LEU A 501 28.84 2.85 -1.88
CA LEU A 501 27.98 1.92 -2.59
C LEU A 501 28.77 0.77 -3.24
N ASP A 502 29.89 1.07 -3.92
CA ASP A 502 30.72 0.04 -4.56
C ASP A 502 31.22 -0.99 -3.54
N TYR A 503 31.68 -0.54 -2.35
CA TYR A 503 32.06 -1.44 -1.26
C TYR A 503 30.89 -2.24 -0.69
N ILE A 504 29.73 -1.60 -0.44
CA ILE A 504 28.52 -2.32 0.03
C ILE A 504 28.15 -3.44 -0.95
N LEU A 505 28.15 -3.16 -2.25
CA LEU A 505 27.83 -4.17 -3.27
C LEU A 505 28.89 -5.29 -3.31
N ALA A 506 30.16 -4.94 -3.27
CA ALA A 506 31.26 -5.91 -3.30
C ALA A 506 31.23 -6.84 -2.08
N VAL A 507 31.09 -6.29 -0.88
CA VAL A 507 31.02 -7.06 0.37
C VAL A 507 29.77 -7.93 0.39
N THR A 508 28.59 -7.37 0.02
CA THR A 508 27.36 -8.15 -0.06
C THR A 508 27.51 -9.34 -1.00
N ARG A 509 28.07 -9.11 -2.18
CA ARG A 509 28.27 -10.18 -3.18
C ARG A 509 29.23 -11.25 -2.73
N SER A 510 30.26 -10.88 -1.95
CA SER A 510 31.31 -11.81 -1.50
C SER A 510 30.91 -12.61 -0.25
N ARG A 511 30.11 -12.02 0.65
CA ARG A 511 29.83 -12.61 1.97
C ARG A 511 28.41 -13.16 2.14
N SER A 512 27.50 -12.83 1.24
CA SER A 512 26.09 -13.22 1.39
C SER A 512 25.44 -13.65 0.08
N SER A 513 24.26 -14.26 0.18
CA SER A 513 23.35 -14.52 -0.94
C SER A 513 22.25 -13.44 -1.04
N ASP A 514 22.49 -12.26 -0.49
CA ASP A 514 21.53 -11.18 -0.47
C ASP A 514 21.44 -10.50 -1.83
N LYS A 515 20.23 -10.08 -2.20
CA LYS A 515 19.99 -9.24 -3.38
C LYS A 515 19.77 -7.80 -2.94
N VAL A 516 20.17 -6.85 -3.76
CA VAL A 516 20.18 -5.43 -3.45
C VAL A 516 19.25 -4.67 -4.36
N VAL A 517 18.44 -3.77 -3.79
CA VAL A 517 17.64 -2.78 -4.53
C VAL A 517 18.33 -1.43 -4.44
N LEU A 518 18.62 -0.79 -5.56
CA LEU A 518 19.17 0.56 -5.64
C LEU A 518 18.08 1.52 -6.10
N VAL A 519 17.86 2.57 -5.33
CA VAL A 519 16.82 3.58 -5.60
C VAL A 519 17.47 4.95 -5.80
N SER A 520 17.09 5.65 -6.85
CA SER A 520 17.45 7.06 -7.06
C SER A 520 16.30 7.84 -7.70
N ASN A 521 16.24 9.13 -7.42
CA ASN A 521 15.30 10.08 -8.01
C ASN A 521 15.65 10.43 -9.47
N TYR A 522 16.91 10.20 -9.88
CA TYR A 522 17.43 10.57 -11.19
C TYR A 522 17.71 9.33 -12.04
N THR A 523 17.14 9.28 -13.23
CA THR A 523 17.44 8.21 -14.22
C THR A 523 18.90 8.20 -14.64
N GLN A 524 19.54 9.37 -14.70
CA GLN A 524 20.97 9.49 -14.99
C GLN A 524 21.85 8.83 -13.91
N THR A 525 21.43 8.83 -12.63
CA THR A 525 22.13 8.08 -11.59
C THR A 525 21.98 6.57 -11.80
N LEU A 526 20.81 6.11 -12.30
CA LEU A 526 20.66 4.70 -12.69
C LEU A 526 21.60 4.30 -13.84
N ASP A 527 21.89 5.23 -14.76
CA ASP A 527 22.86 5.00 -15.83
C ASP A 527 24.29 4.79 -15.25
N LEU A 528 24.65 5.52 -14.18
CA LEU A 528 25.90 5.30 -13.46
C LEU A 528 25.93 3.94 -12.75
N PHE A 529 24.82 3.53 -12.12
CA PHE A 529 24.72 2.20 -11.51
C PHE A 529 24.87 1.10 -12.56
N GLU A 530 24.33 1.28 -13.77
CA GLU A 530 24.56 0.34 -14.86
C GLU A 530 26.03 0.25 -15.25
N LYS A 531 26.74 1.40 -15.36
CA LYS A 531 28.18 1.42 -15.62
C LYS A 531 28.94 0.68 -14.53
N LEU A 532 28.62 0.89 -13.25
CA LEU A 532 29.21 0.20 -12.11
C LEU A 532 28.97 -1.30 -12.20
N CYS A 533 27.74 -1.73 -12.40
CA CYS A 533 27.40 -3.15 -12.48
C CYS A 533 28.10 -3.85 -13.67
N ARG A 534 28.19 -3.19 -14.80
CA ARG A 534 28.92 -3.70 -15.97
C ARG A 534 30.41 -3.84 -15.68
N ALA A 535 31.03 -2.83 -15.06
CA ALA A 535 32.46 -2.87 -14.69
C ALA A 535 32.78 -4.00 -13.67
N ARG A 536 31.87 -4.24 -12.71
CA ARG A 536 31.99 -5.29 -11.69
C ARG A 536 31.40 -6.63 -12.11
N ARG A 537 30.82 -6.74 -13.32
CA ARG A 537 30.13 -7.94 -13.86
C ARG A 537 28.98 -8.42 -12.97
N TYR A 538 28.22 -7.50 -12.35
CA TYR A 538 27.01 -7.81 -11.60
C TYR A 538 25.83 -7.95 -12.57
N LEU A 539 25.02 -8.98 -12.38
CA LEU A 539 23.76 -9.13 -13.10
C LEU A 539 22.74 -8.22 -12.45
N TYR A 540 22.09 -7.42 -13.26
CA TYR A 540 21.15 -6.41 -12.78
C TYR A 540 19.88 -6.36 -13.62
N VAL A 541 18.85 -5.79 -13.01
CA VAL A 541 17.58 -5.46 -13.62
C VAL A 541 17.31 -3.98 -13.39
N ARG A 542 16.89 -3.27 -14.40
CA ARG A 542 16.49 -1.85 -14.31
C ARG A 542 15.01 -1.68 -14.54
N LEU A 543 14.36 -0.88 -13.71
CA LEU A 543 12.96 -0.49 -13.83
C LEU A 543 12.83 1.03 -13.70
N ASP A 544 12.45 1.67 -14.80
CA ASP A 544 12.17 3.12 -14.88
C ASP A 544 10.81 3.39 -15.54
N GLY A 545 10.51 4.67 -15.79
CA GLY A 545 9.25 5.11 -16.37
C GLY A 545 8.96 4.60 -17.78
N THR A 546 9.98 4.20 -18.54
CA THR A 546 9.87 3.82 -19.97
C THR A 546 9.33 2.40 -20.16
N MET A 547 9.42 1.55 -19.13
CA MET A 547 9.04 0.14 -19.23
C MET A 547 7.52 -0.06 -19.17
N SER A 548 6.98 -0.86 -20.10
CA SER A 548 5.54 -1.19 -20.11
C SER A 548 5.13 -2.04 -18.89
N ILE A 549 3.88 -1.88 -18.43
CA ILE A 549 3.32 -2.55 -17.24
C ILE A 549 3.48 -4.08 -17.28
N LYS A 550 3.25 -4.70 -18.47
CA LYS A 550 3.40 -6.16 -18.66
C LYS A 550 4.84 -6.62 -18.49
N LYS A 551 5.83 -5.84 -18.97
CA LYS A 551 7.24 -6.15 -18.79
C LYS A 551 7.67 -6.00 -17.34
N ARG A 552 7.18 -4.96 -16.63
CA ARG A 552 7.46 -4.74 -15.20
C ARG A 552 7.08 -5.95 -14.35
N ALA A 553 5.89 -6.51 -14.53
CA ALA A 553 5.43 -7.66 -13.77
C ALA A 553 6.33 -8.89 -13.94
N LYS A 554 6.71 -9.21 -15.19
CA LYS A 554 7.60 -10.35 -15.49
C LYS A 554 9.00 -10.17 -14.89
N VAL A 555 9.52 -8.96 -14.94
CA VAL A 555 10.85 -8.63 -14.40
C VAL A 555 10.88 -8.76 -12.89
N VAL A 556 9.85 -8.27 -12.19
CA VAL A 556 9.70 -8.40 -10.73
C VAL A 556 9.55 -9.86 -10.32
N GLU A 557 8.74 -10.64 -11.04
CA GLU A 557 8.56 -12.06 -10.77
C GLU A 557 9.89 -12.83 -10.91
N ARG A 558 10.65 -12.56 -11.99
CA ARG A 558 11.99 -13.14 -12.20
C ARG A 558 12.94 -12.77 -11.07
N PHE A 559 13.01 -11.50 -10.68
CA PHE A 559 13.90 -11.04 -9.62
C PHE A 559 13.57 -11.64 -8.26
N ASN A 560 12.27 -11.80 -7.94
CA ASN A 560 11.81 -12.41 -6.70
C ASN A 560 12.06 -13.92 -6.62
N ASN A 561 12.34 -14.56 -7.74
CA ASN A 561 12.75 -15.96 -7.74
C ASN A 561 14.16 -16.08 -7.12
N GLN A 562 14.28 -16.88 -6.07
CA GLN A 562 15.56 -17.12 -5.38
C GLN A 562 16.61 -17.75 -6.29
N SER A 563 16.18 -18.56 -7.27
CA SER A 563 17.08 -19.20 -8.25
C SER A 563 17.53 -18.25 -9.36
N SER A 564 17.00 -17.03 -9.45
CA SER A 564 17.44 -16.05 -10.45
C SER A 564 18.84 -15.52 -10.09
N PRO A 565 19.75 -15.46 -11.06
CA PRO A 565 21.12 -14.94 -10.84
C PRO A 565 21.18 -13.42 -10.73
N ASP A 566 20.04 -12.71 -10.88
CA ASP A 566 19.97 -11.26 -10.78
C ASP A 566 20.36 -10.82 -9.35
N PHE A 567 21.41 -10.00 -9.23
CA PHE A 567 21.92 -9.52 -7.95
C PHE A 567 21.37 -8.16 -7.57
N VAL A 568 21.31 -7.22 -8.54
CA VAL A 568 20.90 -5.83 -8.32
C VAL A 568 19.60 -5.52 -9.04
N PHE A 569 18.68 -4.85 -8.35
CA PHE A 569 17.47 -4.27 -8.93
C PHE A 569 17.55 -2.75 -8.85
N MET A 570 17.59 -2.08 -9.98
CA MET A 570 17.64 -0.62 -10.07
C MET A 570 16.24 -0.05 -10.26
N LEU A 571 15.86 0.89 -9.42
CA LEU A 571 14.53 1.47 -9.38
C LEU A 571 14.60 2.99 -9.36
N SER A 572 13.91 3.65 -10.29
CA SER A 572 13.62 5.07 -10.17
C SER A 572 12.52 5.28 -9.12
N SER A 573 12.71 6.22 -8.18
CA SER A 573 11.76 6.50 -7.11
C SER A 573 10.35 6.78 -7.64
N LYS A 574 10.24 7.60 -8.69
CA LYS A 574 8.96 7.91 -9.37
C LYS A 574 8.30 6.70 -10.04
N ALA A 575 9.09 5.76 -10.55
CA ALA A 575 8.57 4.49 -11.10
C ALA A 575 8.24 3.47 -10.01
N GLY A 576 8.83 3.62 -8.84
CA GLY A 576 8.61 2.79 -7.66
C GLY A 576 7.24 2.97 -6.99
N GLY A 577 6.54 4.08 -7.24
CA GLY A 577 5.17 4.34 -6.73
C GLY A 577 4.12 3.30 -7.16
N CYS A 578 4.50 2.33 -7.97
CA CYS A 578 3.61 1.35 -8.61
C CYS A 578 3.29 0.10 -7.77
N GLY A 579 3.39 0.12 -6.43
CA GLY A 579 2.99 -1.02 -5.59
C GLY A 579 3.77 -2.31 -5.82
N LEU A 580 5.01 -2.23 -6.31
CA LEU A 580 5.87 -3.38 -6.59
C LEU A 580 6.18 -4.16 -5.30
N ASN A 581 6.29 -5.48 -5.41
CA ASN A 581 6.69 -6.36 -4.33
C ASN A 581 8.08 -6.93 -4.63
N LEU A 582 9.12 -6.48 -3.91
CA LEU A 582 10.52 -6.86 -4.13
C LEU A 582 11.09 -7.71 -2.98
N ILE A 583 10.30 -8.67 -2.49
CA ILE A 583 10.68 -9.58 -1.39
C ILE A 583 11.83 -10.53 -1.73
N GLY A 584 12.25 -10.60 -2.98
CA GLY A 584 13.45 -11.32 -3.37
C GLY A 584 14.75 -10.67 -2.88
N ALA A 585 14.72 -9.36 -2.59
CA ALA A 585 15.82 -8.63 -1.98
C ALA A 585 15.54 -8.37 -0.49
N ASN A 586 16.62 -8.27 0.27
CA ASN A 586 16.58 -7.90 1.69
C ASN A 586 17.54 -6.72 2.01
N ARG A 587 18.23 -6.18 1.00
CA ARG A 587 19.01 -4.94 1.12
C ARG A 587 18.49 -3.90 0.17
N LEU A 588 18.34 -2.65 0.64
CA LEU A 588 17.91 -1.52 -0.16
C LEU A 588 18.77 -0.31 0.12
N VAL A 589 19.25 0.33 -0.95
CA VAL A 589 20.01 1.58 -0.87
C VAL A 589 19.20 2.71 -1.48
N MET A 590 18.84 3.70 -0.66
CA MET A 590 18.36 5.01 -1.09
C MET A 590 19.58 5.89 -1.34
N PHE A 591 19.86 6.17 -2.60
CA PHE A 591 21.09 6.85 -2.98
C PHE A 591 21.01 8.37 -2.86
N ASP A 592 19.82 8.92 -3.01
CA ASP A 592 19.54 10.35 -2.84
C ASP A 592 18.16 10.58 -2.20
N PRO A 593 17.98 11.59 -1.31
CA PRO A 593 16.72 11.87 -0.66
C PRO A 593 15.74 12.58 -1.62
N ASP A 594 14.43 12.28 -1.49
CA ASP A 594 13.37 13.05 -2.15
C ASP A 594 12.94 14.25 -1.28
N TRP A 595 12.29 15.25 -1.85
CA TRP A 595 11.67 16.35 -1.11
C TRP A 595 10.46 15.92 -0.28
N ASN A 596 9.79 14.86 -0.74
CA ASN A 596 8.63 14.28 -0.07
C ASN A 596 9.05 12.97 0.63
N PRO A 597 9.06 12.92 1.98
CA PRO A 597 9.43 11.72 2.72
C PRO A 597 8.60 10.50 2.35
N ALA A 598 7.34 10.70 1.95
CA ALA A 598 6.45 9.62 1.55
C ALA A 598 6.97 8.82 0.33
N ASN A 599 7.71 9.46 -0.59
CA ASN A 599 8.28 8.75 -1.74
C ASN A 599 9.40 7.80 -1.31
N ASP A 600 10.24 8.24 -0.37
CA ASP A 600 11.32 7.43 0.19
C ASP A 600 10.75 6.27 1.01
N GLU A 601 9.77 6.51 1.87
CA GLU A 601 9.07 5.47 2.65
C GLU A 601 8.39 4.45 1.74
N GLN A 602 7.75 4.91 0.69
CA GLN A 602 7.15 4.02 -0.31
C GLN A 602 8.19 3.12 -0.98
N ALA A 603 9.37 3.64 -1.29
CA ALA A 603 10.45 2.86 -1.87
C ALA A 603 11.00 1.83 -0.87
N MET A 604 11.24 2.23 0.38
CA MET A 604 11.73 1.35 1.45
C MET A 604 10.76 0.21 1.77
N ALA A 605 9.47 0.48 1.79
CA ALA A 605 8.43 -0.52 2.04
C ALA A 605 8.30 -1.59 0.92
N ARG A 606 9.09 -1.54 -0.16
CA ARG A 606 9.08 -2.57 -1.23
C ARG A 606 9.78 -3.85 -0.82
N VAL A 607 10.76 -3.80 0.07
CA VAL A 607 11.54 -4.96 0.53
C VAL A 607 11.06 -5.49 1.87
N TRP A 608 10.66 -4.63 2.82
CA TRP A 608 10.18 -5.03 4.14
C TRP A 608 8.65 -5.08 4.18
N ARG A 609 8.12 -6.24 3.83
CA ARG A 609 6.67 -6.45 3.73
C ARG A 609 6.33 -7.93 3.79
N ASP A 610 5.03 -8.25 3.83
CA ASP A 610 4.54 -9.63 3.92
C ASP A 610 5.13 -10.53 2.82
N GLY A 611 5.70 -11.64 3.26
CA GLY A 611 6.45 -12.59 2.42
C GLY A 611 7.97 -12.47 2.51
N GLN A 612 8.52 -11.43 3.14
CA GLN A 612 9.95 -11.34 3.45
C GLN A 612 10.35 -12.38 4.49
N LYS A 613 11.52 -12.99 4.32
CA LYS A 613 12.03 -14.06 5.19
C LYS A 613 13.39 -13.75 5.82
N LYS A 614 14.11 -12.77 5.29
CA LYS A 614 15.44 -12.38 5.71
C LYS A 614 15.40 -11.06 6.46
N THR A 615 16.31 -10.86 7.40
CA THR A 615 16.59 -9.54 7.99
C THR A 615 16.81 -8.52 6.90
N CYS A 616 16.11 -7.38 6.97
CA CYS A 616 16.17 -6.32 5.98
C CYS A 616 17.13 -5.22 6.42
N TYR A 617 18.00 -4.80 5.50
CA TYR A 617 18.92 -3.70 5.70
C TYR A 617 18.58 -2.57 4.75
N ILE A 618 18.34 -1.40 5.29
CA ILE A 618 18.01 -0.18 4.54
C ILE A 618 19.10 0.85 4.77
N TYR A 619 19.76 1.27 3.69
CA TYR A 619 20.80 2.29 3.71
C TYR A 619 20.27 3.56 3.06
N ARG A 620 20.28 4.66 3.78
CA ARG A 620 19.98 5.99 3.25
C ARG A 620 21.29 6.77 3.18
N LEU A 621 21.84 6.92 1.97
CA LEU A 621 23.10 7.63 1.77
C LEU A 621 22.86 9.13 1.64
N LEU A 622 23.58 9.92 2.40
CA LEU A 622 23.51 11.38 2.38
C LEU A 622 24.94 11.96 2.26
N SER A 623 25.11 12.99 1.48
CA SER A 623 26.35 13.76 1.48
C SER A 623 26.37 14.73 2.67
N ALA A 624 27.32 14.53 3.60
CA ALA A 624 27.43 15.32 4.83
C ALA A 624 27.62 16.81 4.54
N GLY A 625 26.98 17.67 5.36
CA GLY A 625 27.09 19.11 5.28
C GLY A 625 26.52 19.78 4.03
N THR A 626 25.84 19.02 3.16
CA THR A 626 25.34 19.50 1.88
C THR A 626 23.82 19.70 1.84
N ILE A 627 23.33 20.13 0.68
CA ILE A 627 21.90 20.26 0.41
C ILE A 627 21.11 18.97 0.66
N GLU A 628 21.72 17.79 0.52
CA GLU A 628 21.02 16.52 0.78
C GLU A 628 20.69 16.35 2.24
N GLU A 629 21.60 16.72 3.13
CA GLU A 629 21.37 16.66 4.57
C GLU A 629 20.31 17.67 5.00
N LYS A 630 20.30 18.88 4.40
CA LYS A 630 19.24 19.89 4.63
C LYS A 630 17.86 19.40 4.14
N ILE A 631 17.80 18.72 3.00
CA ILE A 631 16.56 18.10 2.52
C ILE A 631 16.09 17.02 3.50
N PHE A 632 16.98 16.19 3.99
CA PHE A 632 16.68 15.15 4.97
C PHE A 632 16.16 15.72 6.30
N GLN A 633 16.75 16.79 6.80
CA GLN A 633 16.25 17.53 7.98
C GLN A 633 14.81 18.01 7.78
N ARG A 634 14.51 18.56 6.60
CA ARG A 634 13.15 18.98 6.24
C ARG A 634 12.18 17.81 6.12
N GLN A 635 12.63 16.66 5.60
CA GLN A 635 11.81 15.44 5.60
C GLN A 635 11.44 15.02 7.03
N SER A 636 12.42 15.02 7.96
CA SER A 636 12.21 14.65 9.36
C SER A 636 11.21 15.60 10.03
N HIS A 637 11.29 16.91 9.75
CA HIS A 637 10.33 17.88 10.24
C HIS A 637 8.89 17.63 9.71
N LYS A 638 8.74 17.36 8.40
CA LYS A 638 7.44 17.04 7.82
C LYS A 638 6.88 15.73 8.39
N LYS A 639 7.73 14.75 8.64
CA LYS A 639 7.34 13.48 9.24
C LYS A 639 6.85 13.68 10.68
N ALA A 640 7.56 14.44 11.47
CA ALA A 640 7.14 14.78 12.85
C ALA A 640 5.77 15.49 12.88
N LEU A 641 5.48 16.39 11.93
CA LEU A 641 4.14 16.99 11.81
C LEU A 641 3.07 15.95 11.51
N SER A 642 3.34 15.03 10.57
CA SER A 642 2.40 13.96 10.23
C SER A 642 2.15 13.03 11.40
N SER A 643 3.20 12.61 12.12
CA SER A 643 3.08 11.73 13.29
C SER A 643 2.26 12.36 14.41
N CYS A 644 2.48 13.63 14.74
CA CYS A 644 1.69 14.30 15.77
C CYS A 644 0.20 14.43 15.42
N VAL A 645 -0.12 14.71 14.15
CA VAL A 645 -1.54 14.92 13.73
C VAL A 645 -2.28 13.60 13.52
N VAL A 646 -1.58 12.55 13.09
CA VAL A 646 -2.21 11.30 12.64
C VAL A 646 -1.92 10.12 13.55
N ASP A 647 -0.72 10.04 14.11
CA ASP A 647 -0.27 8.91 14.95
C ASP A 647 -0.43 9.20 16.46
N GLU A 648 -0.86 10.42 16.84
CA GLU A 648 -1.02 10.86 18.24
C GLU A 648 0.28 10.76 19.07
N GLU A 649 1.45 10.76 18.40
CA GLU A 649 2.73 10.76 19.08
C GLU A 649 2.91 12.06 19.89
N GLN A 650 3.56 11.97 21.05
CA GLN A 650 3.90 13.13 21.86
C GLN A 650 4.77 14.09 21.06
N ASP A 651 4.62 15.39 21.34
CA ASP A 651 5.28 16.45 20.57
C ASP A 651 6.80 16.25 20.60
N VAL A 652 7.36 15.93 19.44
CA VAL A 652 8.81 15.84 19.26
C VAL A 652 9.36 17.28 19.24
N GLU A 653 10.33 17.59 20.10
CA GLU A 653 11.01 18.89 20.09
C GLU A 653 11.47 19.25 18.68
N ARG A 654 11.22 20.48 18.27
CA ARG A 654 11.58 20.96 16.94
C ARG A 654 13.05 21.32 16.88
N HIS A 655 13.80 20.45 16.28
CA HIS A 655 15.22 20.69 16.06
C HIS A 655 15.52 21.52 14.80
N PHE A 656 14.54 21.71 13.91
CA PHE A 656 14.75 22.34 12.59
C PHE A 656 13.69 23.41 12.30
N SER A 657 14.13 24.61 11.94
CA SER A 657 13.27 25.71 11.50
C SER A 657 12.84 25.55 10.04
N LEU A 658 11.57 25.88 9.72
CA LEU A 658 11.08 25.95 8.33
C LEU A 658 11.61 27.19 7.59
N GLY A 659 12.15 28.19 8.31
CA GLY A 659 12.26 29.57 7.85
C GLY A 659 13.33 29.86 6.82
N GLU A 660 14.40 29.06 6.67
CA GLU A 660 15.56 29.56 5.94
C GLU A 660 15.86 28.74 4.69
N LEU A 661 15.15 29.07 3.58
CA LEU A 661 15.49 28.55 2.25
C LEU A 661 16.96 28.86 1.87
N LYS A 662 17.54 29.94 2.38
CA LYS A 662 18.93 30.30 2.16
C LYS A 662 19.92 29.29 2.73
N GLU A 663 19.58 28.65 3.85
CA GLU A 663 20.41 27.61 4.46
C GLU A 663 20.58 26.35 3.57
N LEU A 664 19.66 26.12 2.60
CA LEU A 664 19.80 25.01 1.67
C LEU A 664 21.10 25.07 0.88
N PHE A 665 21.63 26.26 0.65
CA PHE A 665 22.82 26.48 -0.17
C PHE A 665 24.09 26.65 0.66
N THR A 666 24.04 26.40 1.99
CA THR A 666 25.24 26.40 2.82
C THR A 666 25.96 25.05 2.72
N LEU A 667 27.30 25.08 2.75
CA LEU A 667 28.14 23.90 2.82
C LEU A 667 28.89 23.92 4.17
N ASP A 668 28.76 22.86 4.96
CA ASP A 668 29.54 22.63 6.16
C ASP A 668 30.49 21.43 5.96
N GLU A 669 31.77 21.72 5.82
CA GLU A 669 32.80 20.69 5.62
C GLU A 669 33.35 20.12 6.90
N ALA A 670 33.22 20.85 8.01
CA ALA A 670 33.85 20.51 9.28
C ALA A 670 33.01 19.48 10.06
N SER A 671 31.69 19.56 9.93
CA SER A 671 30.78 18.67 10.65
C SER A 671 30.78 17.25 10.07
N PRO A 672 30.92 16.21 10.91
CA PRO A 672 30.65 14.82 10.49
C PRO A 672 29.20 14.58 10.05
N SER A 673 28.25 15.32 10.67
CA SER A 673 26.82 15.37 10.32
C SER A 673 26.20 16.65 10.85
N ASP A 674 25.85 17.56 9.94
CA ASP A 674 25.11 18.79 10.25
C ASP A 674 23.76 18.48 10.92
N THR A 675 23.16 17.35 10.59
CA THR A 675 21.93 16.87 11.22
C THR A 675 22.14 16.57 12.71
N HIS A 676 23.22 15.86 13.07
CA HIS A 676 23.53 15.55 14.47
C HIS A 676 23.84 16.82 15.27
N ASP A 677 24.59 17.74 14.69
CA ASP A 677 24.94 19.00 15.36
C ASP A 677 23.68 19.84 15.64
N ARG A 678 22.73 19.89 14.70
CA ARG A 678 21.45 20.60 14.86
C ARG A 678 20.51 19.92 15.86
N LEU A 679 20.57 18.60 16.02
CA LEU A 679 19.80 17.88 17.03
C LEU A 679 20.21 18.27 18.46
N ARG A 680 21.39 18.87 18.67
CA ARG A 680 21.97 19.18 19.98
C ARG A 680 21.86 17.98 20.93
N CYS A 681 22.26 16.82 20.42
CA CYS A 681 22.04 15.55 21.10
C CYS A 681 22.70 15.51 22.49
N HIS A 682 21.88 15.34 23.53
CA HIS A 682 22.37 15.23 24.93
C HIS A 682 22.97 13.85 25.26
N ARG A 683 22.79 12.85 24.40
CA ARG A 683 23.31 11.49 24.58
C ARG A 683 24.72 11.30 24.04
N CYS A 684 25.24 12.29 23.31
CA CYS A 684 26.56 12.21 22.67
C CYS A 684 27.51 13.24 23.28
N VAL A 685 28.79 12.88 23.46
CA VAL A 685 29.87 13.75 23.83
C VAL A 685 30.93 13.70 22.73
N ASN A 686 31.28 14.83 22.14
CA ASN A 686 32.18 14.94 20.99
C ASN A 686 31.78 13.99 19.84
N ASN A 687 30.49 13.95 19.51
CA ASN A 687 29.87 13.09 18.49
C ASN A 687 29.91 11.59 18.79
N HIS A 688 30.45 11.15 19.93
CA HIS A 688 30.40 9.75 20.37
C HIS A 688 29.22 9.53 21.31
N GLN A 689 28.40 8.53 21.02
CA GLN A 689 27.26 8.15 21.87
C GLN A 689 27.76 7.59 23.21
N VAL A 690 27.33 8.23 24.29
CA VAL A 690 27.65 7.82 25.68
C VAL A 690 26.44 7.11 26.32
N TRP A 691 25.23 7.62 26.04
CA TRP A 691 24.00 7.06 26.59
C TRP A 691 23.21 6.33 25.50
N PRO A 692 22.71 5.11 25.78
CA PRO A 692 21.88 4.39 24.80
C PRO A 692 20.56 5.12 24.54
N PRO A 693 19.86 4.79 23.43
CA PRO A 693 18.49 5.24 23.22
C PRO A 693 17.58 4.83 24.40
N PRO A 694 16.48 5.56 24.66
CA PRO A 694 15.48 5.15 25.64
C PRO A 694 14.88 3.78 25.29
N ASP A 695 14.50 3.02 26.33
CA ASP A 695 13.79 1.75 26.13
C ASP A 695 12.45 1.99 25.38
N GLY A 696 12.16 1.17 24.39
CA GLY A 696 10.95 1.31 23.57
C GLY A 696 11.05 2.33 22.44
N SER A 697 12.25 2.87 22.14
CA SER A 697 12.49 3.79 21.02
C SER A 697 12.60 3.08 19.65
N ASP A 698 12.37 1.77 19.59
CA ASP A 698 12.36 1.01 18.33
C ASP A 698 11.28 1.56 17.39
N CYS A 699 11.61 1.67 16.11
CA CYS A 699 10.74 2.21 15.05
C CYS A 699 10.36 3.70 15.16
N THR A 700 10.93 4.47 16.07
CA THR A 700 10.64 5.90 16.19
C THR A 700 11.05 6.68 14.93
N SER A 701 10.29 7.75 14.64
CA SER A 701 10.66 8.70 13.59
C SER A 701 11.67 9.76 14.05
N ASP A 702 11.88 9.89 15.36
CA ASP A 702 12.78 10.85 15.94
C ASP A 702 14.25 10.38 15.91
N LEU A 703 15.05 11.04 15.10
CA LEU A 703 16.50 10.76 14.98
C LEU A 703 17.27 10.91 16.31
N ALA A 704 16.77 11.76 17.23
CA ALA A 704 17.40 11.94 18.53
C ALA A 704 17.33 10.64 19.38
N GLN A 705 16.39 9.76 19.08
CA GLN A 705 16.21 8.48 19.77
C GLN A 705 16.90 7.30 19.05
N TRP A 706 17.48 7.51 17.87
CA TRP A 706 18.26 6.49 17.18
C TRP A 706 19.63 6.27 17.82
N ASN A 707 20.29 5.17 17.50
CA ASN A 707 21.70 4.99 17.82
C ASN A 707 22.57 5.86 16.91
N HIS A 708 23.62 6.45 17.49
CA HIS A 708 24.56 7.35 16.84
C HIS A 708 25.95 6.73 16.82
N SER A 709 26.57 6.60 15.67
CA SER A 709 27.89 5.96 15.51
C SER A 709 28.82 6.82 14.65
N THR A 710 29.98 7.15 15.22
CA THR A 710 31.12 7.77 14.51
C THR A 710 32.18 6.74 14.16
N ASP A 711 32.01 5.49 14.57
CA ASP A 711 32.84 4.35 14.23
C ASP A 711 32.00 3.10 13.98
N LYS A 712 32.64 2.05 13.45
CA LYS A 712 31.96 0.80 13.09
C LYS A 712 31.48 -0.05 14.27
N ARG A 713 31.99 0.18 15.50
CA ARG A 713 31.81 -0.71 16.65
C ARG A 713 30.35 -0.80 17.11
N GLY A 714 29.59 0.28 16.93
CA GLY A 714 28.17 0.34 17.28
C GLY A 714 27.24 -0.31 16.27
N LEU A 715 27.72 -0.65 15.06
CA LEU A 715 26.87 -1.15 13.99
C LEU A 715 26.61 -2.67 14.14
N LYS A 716 25.38 -3.12 13.89
CA LYS A 716 25.01 -4.56 13.84
C LYS A 716 25.20 -5.16 12.43
N ASP A 717 25.33 -4.35 11.38
CA ASP A 717 25.44 -4.79 10.00
C ASP A 717 26.90 -5.02 9.59
N GLU A 718 27.31 -6.26 9.45
CA GLU A 718 28.66 -6.66 9.05
C GLU A 718 29.09 -6.13 7.67
N VAL A 719 28.11 -5.94 6.76
CA VAL A 719 28.40 -5.40 5.42
C VAL A 719 28.79 -3.94 5.52
N LEU A 720 28.05 -3.14 6.31
CA LEU A 720 28.40 -1.73 6.51
C LEU A 720 29.68 -1.57 7.32
N GLN A 721 29.91 -2.41 8.33
CA GLN A 721 31.19 -2.43 9.07
C GLN A 721 32.39 -2.63 8.13
N ALA A 722 32.29 -3.63 7.23
CA ALA A 722 33.36 -3.92 6.28
C ALA A 722 33.51 -2.82 5.21
N ALA A 723 32.41 -2.23 4.76
CA ALA A 723 32.44 -1.08 3.86
C ALA A 723 33.07 0.15 4.53
N TRP A 724 32.79 0.37 5.83
CA TRP A 724 33.44 1.43 6.61
C TRP A 724 34.96 1.26 6.70
N ASP A 725 35.43 0.03 6.95
CA ASP A 725 36.87 -0.24 6.98
C ASP A 725 37.57 0.05 5.64
N ALA A 726 36.91 -0.33 4.55
CA ALA A 726 37.46 -0.13 3.21
C ALA A 726 37.36 1.34 2.75
N ALA A 727 36.35 2.07 3.18
CA ALA A 727 36.08 3.47 2.84
C ALA A 727 36.19 4.40 4.06
N SER A 728 37.19 4.19 4.91
CA SER A 728 37.34 4.82 6.24
C SER A 728 37.26 6.35 6.25
N THR A 729 37.60 7.01 5.14
CA THR A 729 37.53 8.46 4.99
C THR A 729 36.20 8.97 4.42
N ALA A 730 35.41 8.08 3.79
CA ALA A 730 34.17 8.46 3.11
C ALA A 730 32.95 8.43 4.03
N ILE A 731 32.89 7.56 5.03
CA ILE A 731 31.79 7.52 6.00
C ILE A 731 32.17 8.38 7.22
N THR A 732 31.33 9.37 7.57
CA THR A 732 31.60 10.30 8.67
C THR A 732 30.75 10.03 9.90
N PHE A 733 29.48 9.65 9.68
CA PHE A 733 28.52 9.44 10.75
C PHE A 733 27.41 8.46 10.30
N VAL A 734 26.86 7.69 11.23
CA VAL A 734 25.72 6.80 10.95
C VAL A 734 24.69 6.89 12.07
N PHE A 735 23.44 7.25 11.71
CA PHE A 735 22.29 7.00 12.56
C PHE A 735 21.74 5.62 12.22
N HIS A 736 21.44 4.82 13.23
CA HIS A 736 20.85 3.50 12.96
C HIS A 736 19.83 3.10 14.02
N GLN A 737 18.84 2.32 13.58
CA GLN A 737 17.84 1.71 14.45
C GLN A 737 17.44 0.34 13.92
N HIS A 738 16.81 -0.46 14.76
CA HIS A 738 16.17 -1.73 14.40
C HIS A 738 14.69 -1.71 14.78
N SER A 739 13.89 -2.48 14.05
CA SER A 739 12.44 -2.49 14.25
C SER A 739 11.99 -3.23 15.50
N HIS A 740 12.77 -4.21 15.96
CA HIS A 740 12.52 -5.02 17.16
C HIS A 740 13.74 -5.90 17.43
N GLU A 741 13.83 -6.44 18.62
CA GLU A 741 14.86 -7.44 18.94
C GLU A 741 14.54 -8.79 18.28
N GLU A 742 15.58 -9.49 17.82
CA GLU A 742 15.41 -10.84 17.32
C GLU A 742 14.90 -11.74 18.46
N GLN A 743 13.67 -12.24 18.34
CA GLN A 743 13.16 -13.25 19.25
C GLN A 743 13.98 -14.51 19.04
N GLN A 744 14.89 -14.84 19.95
CA GLN A 744 15.60 -16.11 20.00
C GLN A 744 14.57 -17.22 20.17
N GLY A 745 14.30 -17.94 19.10
CA GLY A 745 13.59 -19.22 19.14
C GLY A 745 12.08 -19.18 18.91
N LEU A 746 11.68 -19.05 17.66
CA LEU A 746 10.47 -19.65 17.10
C LEU A 746 10.76 -20.04 15.64
N HIS A 747 11.39 -21.17 15.46
CA HIS A 747 11.47 -21.89 14.18
C HIS A 747 10.28 -22.80 13.97
#